data_602ddd99b666034a4272706f4b70f3bc
#
_entry.id   602ddd99b666034a4272706f4b70f3bc
#
_cell.length_a   1.000
_cell.length_b   1.000
_cell.length_c   1.000
_cell.angle_alpha   90.00
_cell.angle_beta   90.00
_cell.angle_gamma   90.00
#
_symmetry.space_group_name_H-M   'P 1'
#
loop_
_entity.id
_entity.type
_entity.pdbx_description
1 polymer ?
#
loop_
_entity_poly.entity_id
_entity_poly.type
_entity_poly.pdbx_seq_one_letter_code
_entity_poly.pdbx_strand_id
1 'polypeptide(L)'
;MRLVGISALALLVAGCGGGTSQTGSPASGGSVGGGTPTPTGPASVFARPAPEALTTADVEAVIARTVAEAQARGLPVVVAVVDRVGNVLAVYRMNGARAMARARPGGAAGNLDVQNVEFRAELAAIAKAITGAYLSSSGNAFSTRTASMIVQEHFPPSASTRGLESGPLFGVQFSQLPCSDLNTRFGVGSPMIGPKHSPLGLAADAGGFPLYKNGVVVGGVGVMGDGDYGFDTEVVDIDVDDEEYIALAGTTAFPAPETVRAERISVDGTLLRYSDAKNDGLRANPASASTALLSTAGALVAVTGFTRGGIVAGTPYGSEASGIRPATLAEFNNPDAYVLSDGAGNNRYPVRAGTDGAEVASPLTAAEVRAVLEEAFKVMSRSRAQIRRPLDSRGEVSISVVDTRGVALGLVRAPDAPIFGIDVSLQKARTSAFFSGSRVAAELGAVTTAIGNPDANVRDFVTRMTSFFGPANGAFDGRFAVSNRALGLVARPYFPDGEVAQAPGPLSRPINFFSPFSNGLQSALIVQNLAAGLGNITLQRCTFLPNHPGGSNRLANGLQIFPGAVPIYRGNTLVGAIGVSGDGIDQDDMVSFLGLNNAGLRVGGIGLPPASIRSDQIAVPVPGGNSVRLRFVGCPFAPFVDTAEQNVCQAL
;
A
#
# COMPACT_ATOMS: atom_id res chain seq x y z
N MET A 1 -41.05 28.99 -31.72
CA MET A 1 -42.14 29.98 -31.47
C MET A 1 -42.55 29.84 -30.02
N ARG A 2 -42.52 30.96 -29.26
CA ARG A 2 -42.76 31.21 -27.82
C ARG A 2 -41.62 30.80 -26.92
N LEU A 3 -40.77 31.61 -26.51
CA LEU A 3 -40.52 32.86 -25.77
C LEU A 3 -41.31 33.00 -24.45
N VAL A 4 -40.51 33.47 -23.43
CA VAL A 4 -40.87 34.15 -22.16
C VAL A 4 -40.85 33.22 -20.94
N GLY A 5 -40.14 33.51 -19.84
CA GLY A 5 -39.64 34.81 -19.40
C GLY A 5 -38.70 34.68 -18.20
N ILE A 6 -37.88 35.68 -18.08
CA ILE A 6 -36.95 36.01 -17.04
C ILE A 6 -37.70 36.54 -15.81
N SER A 7 -37.35 36.16 -14.61
CA SER A 7 -37.62 36.96 -13.41
C SER A 7 -36.41 37.01 -12.51
N ALA A 8 -35.80 38.17 -12.50
CA ALA A 8 -34.85 38.62 -11.50
C ALA A 8 -35.59 39.04 -10.22
N LEU A 9 -35.01 38.76 -9.07
CA LEU A 9 -35.41 39.42 -7.84
C LEU A 9 -34.17 39.87 -7.07
N ALA A 10 -34.19 41.16 -6.81
CA ALA A 10 -33.10 41.95 -6.29
C ALA A 10 -33.01 41.95 -4.74
N LEU A 11 -31.83 42.26 -4.27
CA LEU A 11 -31.33 42.72 -2.97
C LEU A 11 -32.37 43.35 -2.00
N LEU A 12 -32.15 43.05 -0.72
CA LEU A 12 -32.34 44.03 0.35
C LEU A 12 -31.18 43.92 1.38
N VAL A 13 -30.42 45.03 1.45
CA VAL A 13 -29.42 45.34 2.46
C VAL A 13 -30.14 46.11 3.58
N ALA A 14 -29.89 45.74 4.82
CA ALA A 14 -30.15 46.63 5.96
C ALA A 14 -28.99 46.50 6.98
N GLY A 15 -28.23 47.55 7.07
CA GLY A 15 -27.27 47.77 8.13
C GLY A 15 -27.90 48.67 9.23
N CYS A 16 -27.23 48.71 10.36
CA CYS A 16 -27.14 49.70 11.44
C CYS A 16 -26.71 48.92 12.69
N GLY A 17 -25.68 49.18 13.42
CA GLY A 17 -25.05 50.43 13.78
C GLY A 17 -25.14 50.59 15.30
N GLY A 18 -24.04 50.82 16.01
CA GLY A 18 -24.11 51.26 17.39
C GLY A 18 -22.97 50.74 18.25
N GLY A 19 -21.93 51.55 18.40
CA GLY A 19 -20.80 51.32 19.31
C GLY A 19 -21.08 51.84 20.73
N THR A 20 -20.28 51.40 21.67
CA THR A 20 -19.91 52.19 22.86
C THR A 20 -18.51 51.84 23.32
N SER A 21 -17.68 52.85 23.35
CA SER A 21 -16.35 52.88 23.94
C SER A 21 -16.41 52.88 25.47
N GLN A 22 -15.51 52.14 26.11
CA GLN A 22 -15.06 52.50 27.46
C GLN A 22 -13.52 52.42 27.55
N THR A 23 -12.99 53.53 27.92
CA THR A 23 -11.60 53.82 28.28
C THR A 23 -11.29 53.33 29.70
N GLY A 24 -10.07 52.80 29.89
CA GLY A 24 -9.52 52.54 31.21
C GLY A 24 -8.07 52.11 31.12
N SER A 25 -7.16 53.03 31.40
CA SER A 25 -5.72 52.85 31.69
C SER A 25 -5.47 53.07 33.20
N PRO A 26 -4.26 52.86 33.72
CA PRO A 26 -3.27 51.80 33.58
C PRO A 26 -2.86 51.22 34.94
N ALA A 27 -2.20 50.07 35.00
CA ALA A 27 -1.38 49.67 36.16
C ALA A 27 -0.12 48.90 35.73
N SER A 28 0.93 49.42 36.12
CA SER A 28 2.34 49.14 36.27
C SER A 28 2.84 47.69 36.32
N GLY A 29 3.95 47.47 35.61
CA GLY A 29 5.20 46.89 36.13
C GLY A 29 5.20 45.37 36.37
N GLY A 30 5.82 44.60 35.42
CA GLY A 30 6.22 43.23 35.64
C GLY A 30 7.33 42.83 34.67
N SER A 31 8.47 42.63 35.24
CA SER A 31 9.72 42.02 34.81
C SER A 31 9.71 41.29 33.45
N VAL A 32 10.59 41.76 32.52
CA VAL A 32 10.94 41.07 31.27
C VAL A 32 11.87 39.90 31.61
N GLY A 33 11.31 38.72 31.77
CA GLY A 33 12.06 37.49 31.66
C GLY A 33 12.32 37.18 30.20
N GLY A 34 13.56 37.34 29.75
CA GLY A 34 14.01 36.90 28.41
C GLY A 34 13.94 35.37 28.27
N GLY A 35 12.77 34.85 27.91
CA GLY A 35 12.65 33.51 27.39
C GLY A 35 13.12 33.49 25.96
N THR A 36 14.20 32.78 25.68
CA THR A 36 14.59 32.40 24.32
C THR A 36 13.37 31.81 23.62
N PRO A 37 12.96 32.29 22.43
CA PRO A 37 11.83 31.73 21.74
C PRO A 37 12.16 30.25 21.41
N THR A 38 11.42 29.33 21.98
CA THR A 38 11.43 27.94 21.56
C THR A 38 11.09 27.95 20.07
N PRO A 39 11.88 27.27 19.21
CA PRO A 39 11.55 27.20 17.80
C PRO A 39 10.17 26.57 17.68
N THR A 40 9.17 27.33 17.28
CA THR A 40 7.86 26.82 16.94
C THR A 40 8.01 26.01 15.66
N GLY A 41 8.05 24.68 15.76
CA GLY A 41 7.93 23.78 14.63
C GLY A 41 6.62 24.04 13.87
N PRO A 42 6.44 23.46 12.67
CA PRO A 42 5.18 23.58 11.92
C PRO A 42 4.00 23.15 12.80
N ALA A 43 2.85 23.80 12.63
CA ALA A 43 1.63 23.43 13.33
C ALA A 43 1.16 22.04 12.89
N SER A 44 0.60 21.26 13.82
CA SER A 44 -0.03 19.99 13.50
C SER A 44 -1.26 20.22 12.62
N VAL A 45 -1.41 19.40 11.56
CA VAL A 45 -2.53 19.45 10.60
C VAL A 45 -3.28 18.13 10.50
N PHE A 46 -2.79 17.08 11.14
CA PHE A 46 -3.42 15.76 11.16
C PHE A 46 -3.95 15.42 12.56
N ALA A 47 -5.09 14.74 12.58
CA ALA A 47 -5.58 14.13 13.81
C ALA A 47 -4.77 12.84 14.11
N ARG A 48 -4.30 12.70 15.34
CA ARG A 48 -3.66 11.45 15.78
C ARG A 48 -4.73 10.42 16.11
N PRO A 49 -4.63 9.17 15.61
CA PRO A 49 -5.52 8.10 16.04
C PRO A 49 -5.45 7.90 17.55
N ALA A 50 -6.60 7.67 18.19
CA ALA A 50 -6.64 7.31 19.59
C ALA A 50 -5.93 5.96 19.82
N PRO A 51 -5.31 5.73 20.97
CA PRO A 51 -4.56 4.50 21.27
C PRO A 51 -5.49 3.32 21.61
N GLU A 52 -6.40 2.99 20.70
CA GLU A 52 -7.33 1.87 20.82
C GLU A 52 -6.65 0.53 20.50
N ALA A 53 -7.13 -0.55 21.14
CA ALA A 53 -6.70 -1.92 20.87
C ALA A 53 -7.80 -2.93 21.21
N LEU A 54 -7.73 -4.13 20.63
CA LEU A 54 -8.57 -5.26 20.99
C LEU A 54 -8.06 -5.91 22.29
N THR A 55 -8.95 -6.12 23.24
CA THR A 55 -8.68 -6.96 24.41
C THR A 55 -8.82 -8.45 24.06
N THR A 56 -8.38 -9.35 24.93
CA THR A 56 -8.60 -10.79 24.74
C THR A 56 -10.08 -11.14 24.67
N ALA A 57 -10.93 -10.49 25.46
CA ALA A 57 -12.38 -10.67 25.41
C ALA A 57 -12.98 -10.16 24.09
N ASP A 58 -12.45 -9.08 23.54
CA ASP A 58 -12.86 -8.58 22.20
C ASP A 58 -12.55 -9.60 21.12
N VAL A 59 -11.35 -10.20 21.14
CA VAL A 59 -10.93 -11.24 20.20
C VAL A 59 -11.82 -12.47 20.32
N GLU A 60 -12.12 -12.93 21.55
CA GLU A 60 -13.05 -14.03 21.78
C GLU A 60 -14.45 -13.73 21.23
N ALA A 61 -14.95 -12.52 21.41
CA ALA A 61 -16.26 -12.11 20.90
C ALA A 61 -16.31 -12.09 19.36
N VAL A 62 -15.25 -11.63 18.70
CA VAL A 62 -15.13 -11.70 17.22
C VAL A 62 -15.19 -13.15 16.76
N ILE A 63 -14.36 -14.03 17.34
CA ILE A 63 -14.31 -15.45 16.95
C ILE A 63 -15.66 -16.14 17.21
N ALA A 64 -16.30 -15.91 18.36
CA ALA A 64 -17.56 -16.54 18.72
C ALA A 64 -18.68 -16.18 17.72
N ARG A 65 -18.77 -14.91 17.32
CA ARG A 65 -19.76 -14.45 16.32
C ARG A 65 -19.50 -15.04 14.94
N THR A 66 -18.26 -15.09 14.52
CA THR A 66 -17.83 -15.73 13.27
C THR A 66 -18.17 -17.22 13.27
N VAL A 67 -17.86 -17.94 14.35
CA VAL A 67 -18.14 -19.38 14.48
C VAL A 67 -19.66 -19.67 14.52
N ALA A 68 -20.45 -18.83 15.19
CA ALA A 68 -21.91 -18.99 15.23
C ALA A 68 -22.52 -18.87 13.82
N GLU A 69 -22.10 -17.90 13.03
CA GLU A 69 -22.55 -17.73 11.65
C GLU A 69 -22.08 -18.90 10.75
N ALA A 70 -20.82 -19.35 10.92
CA ALA A 70 -20.27 -20.49 10.20
C ALA A 70 -21.08 -21.77 10.46
N GLN A 71 -21.47 -22.02 11.72
CA GLN A 71 -22.36 -23.15 12.07
C GLN A 71 -23.74 -23.01 11.41
N ALA A 72 -24.33 -21.81 11.45
CA ALA A 72 -25.64 -21.56 10.86
C ALA A 72 -25.64 -21.72 9.32
N ARG A 73 -24.49 -21.49 8.68
CA ARG A 73 -24.29 -21.72 7.23
C ARG A 73 -23.88 -23.15 6.91
N GLY A 74 -23.41 -23.92 7.89
CA GLY A 74 -22.92 -25.29 7.67
C GLY A 74 -21.54 -25.33 7.00
N LEU A 75 -20.77 -24.25 7.07
CA LEU A 75 -19.42 -24.15 6.52
C LEU A 75 -18.41 -24.03 7.66
N PRO A 76 -17.71 -25.13 8.05
CA PRO A 76 -16.63 -25.06 9.01
C PRO A 76 -15.44 -24.26 8.47
N VAL A 77 -14.93 -23.32 9.26
CA VAL A 77 -13.91 -22.37 8.82
C VAL A 77 -12.69 -22.30 9.73
N VAL A 78 -11.61 -21.73 9.21
CA VAL A 78 -10.50 -21.17 9.97
C VAL A 78 -10.72 -19.67 10.09
N VAL A 79 -10.63 -19.15 11.32
CA VAL A 79 -10.77 -17.71 11.64
C VAL A 79 -9.44 -17.19 12.14
N ALA A 80 -8.98 -16.07 11.62
CA ALA A 80 -7.85 -15.32 12.15
C ALA A 80 -8.29 -13.92 12.59
N VAL A 81 -7.76 -13.46 13.72
CA VAL A 81 -7.91 -12.07 14.18
C VAL A 81 -6.52 -11.47 14.36
N VAL A 82 -6.32 -10.27 13.81
CA VAL A 82 -5.05 -9.53 13.90
C VAL A 82 -5.28 -8.14 14.49
N ASP A 83 -4.24 -7.53 15.05
CA ASP A 83 -4.28 -6.11 15.39
C ASP A 83 -3.90 -5.22 14.21
N ARG A 84 -3.93 -3.90 14.41
CA ARG A 84 -3.68 -2.91 13.36
C ARG A 84 -2.29 -3.04 12.71
N VAL A 85 -1.28 -3.54 13.44
CA VAL A 85 0.09 -3.71 12.94
C VAL A 85 0.40 -5.16 12.54
N GLY A 86 -0.63 -6.01 12.43
CA GLY A 86 -0.53 -7.37 11.90
C GLY A 86 -0.06 -8.42 12.90
N ASN A 87 -0.03 -8.12 14.22
CA ASN A 87 0.14 -9.16 15.22
C ASN A 87 -1.06 -10.11 15.17
N VAL A 88 -0.81 -11.40 15.02
CA VAL A 88 -1.87 -12.42 15.00
C VAL A 88 -2.31 -12.69 16.45
N LEU A 89 -3.51 -12.21 16.80
CA LEU A 89 -4.06 -12.26 18.15
C LEU A 89 -4.65 -13.63 18.47
N ALA A 90 -5.23 -14.29 17.47
CA ALA A 90 -5.69 -15.67 17.55
C ALA A 90 -5.87 -16.27 16.16
N VAL A 91 -5.72 -17.58 16.07
CA VAL A 91 -6.21 -18.41 14.96
C VAL A 91 -7.04 -19.54 15.56
N TYR A 92 -8.30 -19.65 15.13
CA TYR A 92 -9.24 -20.65 15.56
C TYR A 92 -9.66 -21.52 14.39
N ARG A 93 -9.56 -22.84 14.55
CA ARG A 93 -9.99 -23.80 13.53
C ARG A 93 -11.22 -24.57 14.05
N MET A 94 -12.31 -24.50 13.31
CA MET A 94 -13.50 -25.30 13.58
C MET A 94 -13.25 -26.79 13.28
N ASN A 95 -13.96 -27.65 14.00
CA ASN A 95 -14.02 -29.08 13.68
C ASN A 95 -14.57 -29.26 12.27
N GLY A 96 -13.88 -30.02 11.44
CA GLY A 96 -14.26 -30.24 10.04
C GLY A 96 -13.79 -29.17 9.05
N ALA A 97 -13.15 -28.07 9.51
CA ALA A 97 -12.58 -27.08 8.60
C ALA A 97 -11.46 -27.66 7.72
N ARG A 98 -11.42 -27.25 6.46
CA ARG A 98 -10.39 -27.67 5.50
C ARG A 98 -8.99 -27.33 6.03
N ALA A 99 -8.04 -28.24 5.80
CA ALA A 99 -6.65 -28.03 6.22
C ALA A 99 -5.88 -27.15 5.24
N MET A 100 -6.24 -27.21 3.96
CA MET A 100 -5.54 -26.57 2.87
C MET A 100 -6.48 -25.64 2.10
N ALA A 101 -5.89 -24.58 1.57
CA ALA A 101 -6.47 -23.71 0.56
C ALA A 101 -5.56 -23.69 -0.67
N ARG A 102 -6.08 -23.23 -1.79
CA ARG A 102 -5.37 -23.20 -3.06
C ARG A 102 -5.54 -21.84 -3.72
N ALA A 103 -4.44 -21.22 -4.16
CA ALA A 103 -4.50 -20.04 -5.00
C ALA A 103 -5.22 -20.38 -6.31
N ARG A 104 -6.07 -19.48 -6.78
CA ARG A 104 -6.87 -19.67 -7.98
C ARG A 104 -6.01 -20.18 -9.14
N PRO A 105 -6.42 -21.28 -9.81
CA PRO A 105 -5.71 -21.79 -10.97
C PRO A 105 -5.70 -20.77 -12.11
N GLY A 106 -4.70 -20.86 -12.98
CA GLY A 106 -4.68 -20.18 -14.27
C GLY A 106 -5.77 -20.71 -15.21
N GLY A 107 -6.01 -19.96 -16.28
CA GLY A 107 -6.98 -20.36 -17.30
C GLY A 107 -6.49 -21.53 -18.16
N ALA A 108 -7.09 -21.67 -19.36
CA ALA A 108 -6.79 -22.76 -20.30
C ALA A 108 -5.31 -22.82 -20.78
N ALA A 109 -4.56 -21.73 -20.62
CA ALA A 109 -3.14 -21.67 -20.97
C ALA A 109 -2.23 -22.40 -19.95
N GLY A 110 -2.71 -22.68 -18.73
CA GLY A 110 -1.97 -23.34 -17.67
C GLY A 110 -1.64 -22.42 -16.49
N ASN A 111 -0.91 -22.96 -15.52
CA ASN A 111 -0.55 -22.25 -14.29
C ASN A 111 0.87 -21.70 -14.38
N LEU A 112 1.05 -20.44 -14.03
CA LEU A 112 2.34 -19.78 -13.87
C LEU A 112 2.46 -19.14 -12.49
N ASP A 113 3.70 -18.93 -12.07
CA ASP A 113 4.09 -18.24 -10.83
C ASP A 113 3.38 -18.84 -9.60
N VAL A 114 2.47 -18.12 -8.94
CA VAL A 114 1.75 -18.59 -7.75
C VAL A 114 0.34 -19.10 -8.02
N GLN A 115 -0.06 -19.23 -9.29
CA GLN A 115 -1.34 -19.86 -9.65
C GLN A 115 -1.34 -21.34 -9.24
N ASN A 116 -2.47 -21.83 -8.73
CA ASN A 116 -2.70 -23.21 -8.32
C ASN A 116 -1.78 -23.74 -7.20
N VAL A 117 -1.11 -22.84 -6.46
CA VAL A 117 -0.26 -23.22 -5.32
C VAL A 117 -1.15 -23.53 -4.12
N GLU A 118 -0.88 -24.67 -3.46
CA GLU A 118 -1.54 -25.07 -2.22
C GLU A 118 -0.77 -24.60 -0.99
N PHE A 119 -1.52 -24.22 0.04
CA PHE A 119 -0.99 -23.80 1.34
C PHE A 119 -2.03 -24.05 2.44
N ARG A 120 -1.58 -23.97 3.69
CA ARG A 120 -2.46 -24.17 4.84
C ARG A 120 -3.54 -23.09 4.91
N ALA A 121 -4.78 -23.49 5.21
CA ALA A 121 -5.93 -22.59 5.31
C ALA A 121 -5.73 -21.44 6.34
N GLU A 122 -4.96 -21.69 7.40
CA GLU A 122 -4.62 -20.65 8.39
C GLU A 122 -3.86 -19.48 7.79
N LEU A 123 -3.00 -19.73 6.78
CA LEU A 123 -2.24 -18.68 6.12
C LEU A 123 -3.16 -17.78 5.30
N ALA A 124 -4.18 -18.36 4.65
CA ALA A 124 -5.20 -17.60 3.93
C ALA A 124 -6.03 -16.71 4.89
N ALA A 125 -6.53 -17.29 5.99
CA ALA A 125 -7.29 -16.54 6.99
C ALA A 125 -6.46 -15.38 7.58
N ILE A 126 -5.17 -15.60 7.89
CA ILE A 126 -4.26 -14.55 8.37
C ILE A 126 -4.06 -13.47 7.31
N ALA A 127 -3.84 -13.84 6.03
CA ALA A 127 -3.65 -12.87 4.96
C ALA A 127 -4.89 -12.01 4.73
N LYS A 128 -6.10 -12.60 4.76
CA LYS A 128 -7.37 -11.86 4.68
C LYS A 128 -7.55 -10.89 5.86
N ALA A 129 -7.25 -11.32 7.10
CA ALA A 129 -7.32 -10.47 8.27
C ALA A 129 -6.34 -9.29 8.20
N ILE A 130 -5.08 -9.55 7.80
CA ILE A 130 -4.06 -8.52 7.62
C ILE A 130 -4.47 -7.55 6.51
N THR A 131 -5.06 -8.02 5.42
CA THR A 131 -5.51 -7.16 4.32
C THR A 131 -6.54 -6.15 4.80
N GLY A 132 -7.57 -6.57 5.53
CA GLY A 132 -8.55 -5.68 6.12
C GLY A 132 -7.92 -4.62 7.04
N ALA A 133 -6.98 -5.04 7.91
CA ALA A 133 -6.28 -4.13 8.81
C ALA A 133 -5.34 -3.16 8.08
N TYR A 134 -4.59 -3.63 7.08
CA TYR A 134 -3.50 -2.87 6.44
C TYR A 134 -3.96 -1.90 5.37
N LEU A 135 -5.05 -2.21 4.65
CA LEU A 135 -5.65 -1.31 3.67
C LEU A 135 -6.52 -0.22 4.31
N SER A 136 -6.78 -0.32 5.62
CA SER A 136 -7.70 0.56 6.33
C SER A 136 -6.99 1.56 7.25
N SER A 137 -7.69 2.65 7.54
CA SER A 137 -7.28 3.71 8.46
C SER A 137 -8.52 4.28 9.15
N SER A 138 -8.39 5.29 10.00
CA SER A 138 -9.58 5.97 10.56
C SER A 138 -10.38 6.75 9.49
N GLY A 139 -9.76 7.05 8.34
CA GLY A 139 -10.38 7.77 7.23
C GLY A 139 -10.92 6.89 6.10
N ASN A 140 -10.59 5.60 6.07
CA ASN A 140 -11.09 4.66 5.07
C ASN A 140 -11.17 3.24 5.63
N ALA A 141 -12.19 2.48 5.22
CA ALA A 141 -12.36 1.08 5.56
C ALA A 141 -12.46 0.25 4.28
N PHE A 142 -11.47 -0.60 4.04
CA PHE A 142 -11.37 -1.50 2.90
C PHE A 142 -11.37 -2.95 3.37
N SER A 143 -12.25 -3.75 2.79
CA SER A 143 -12.32 -5.20 2.97
C SER A 143 -11.52 -5.94 1.89
N THR A 144 -11.47 -7.26 1.96
CA THR A 144 -10.94 -8.07 0.84
C THR A 144 -11.87 -8.04 -0.37
N ARG A 145 -13.17 -7.77 -0.23
CA ARG A 145 -14.08 -7.47 -1.37
C ARG A 145 -13.66 -6.17 -2.07
N THR A 146 -13.31 -5.13 -1.32
CA THR A 146 -12.72 -3.92 -1.90
C THR A 146 -11.43 -4.25 -2.63
N ALA A 147 -10.55 -5.05 -2.03
CA ALA A 147 -9.30 -5.48 -2.65
C ALA A 147 -9.54 -6.26 -3.96
N SER A 148 -10.54 -7.14 -3.99
CA SER A 148 -10.97 -7.88 -5.17
C SER A 148 -11.37 -6.97 -6.32
N MET A 149 -12.15 -5.92 -6.02
CA MET A 149 -12.57 -4.95 -7.01
C MET A 149 -11.40 -4.16 -7.60
N ILE A 150 -10.41 -3.77 -6.78
CA ILE A 150 -9.31 -2.91 -7.20
C ILE A 150 -8.04 -3.66 -7.64
N VAL A 151 -8.02 -5.01 -7.56
CA VAL A 151 -6.93 -5.86 -8.06
C VAL A 151 -7.10 -6.27 -9.52
N GLN A 152 -8.19 -5.85 -10.17
CA GLN A 152 -8.52 -6.23 -11.54
C GLN A 152 -7.45 -5.79 -12.55
N GLU A 153 -7.31 -6.55 -13.62
CA GLU A 153 -6.40 -6.21 -14.73
C GLU A 153 -6.87 -4.99 -15.52
N HIS A 154 -8.12 -4.59 -15.37
CA HIS A 154 -8.69 -3.35 -15.93
C HIS A 154 -9.61 -2.67 -14.92
N PHE A 155 -9.57 -1.36 -14.86
CA PHE A 155 -10.35 -0.56 -13.92
C PHE A 155 -10.80 0.76 -14.59
N PRO A 156 -12.05 1.23 -14.44
CA PRO A 156 -13.11 0.61 -13.63
C PRO A 156 -13.52 -0.76 -14.19
N PRO A 157 -13.85 -1.72 -13.29
CA PRO A 157 -14.24 -3.05 -13.71
C PRO A 157 -15.55 -3.01 -14.49
N SER A 158 -15.59 -3.76 -15.61
CA SER A 158 -16.76 -3.87 -16.46
C SER A 158 -16.63 -5.09 -17.37
N ALA A 159 -17.69 -5.86 -17.51
CA ALA A 159 -17.73 -6.99 -18.43
C ALA A 159 -17.60 -6.56 -19.90
N SER A 160 -17.98 -5.33 -20.23
CA SER A 160 -17.99 -4.80 -21.60
C SER A 160 -16.85 -3.82 -21.92
N THR A 161 -16.18 -3.28 -20.91
CA THR A 161 -15.14 -2.26 -21.06
C THR A 161 -13.80 -2.83 -20.61
N ARG A 162 -13.06 -3.38 -21.53
CA ARG A 162 -11.67 -3.80 -21.31
C ARG A 162 -10.73 -2.69 -21.74
N GLY A 163 -9.51 -2.74 -21.23
CA GLY A 163 -8.46 -1.89 -21.73
C GLY A 163 -8.27 -0.56 -21.04
N LEU A 164 -8.91 -0.33 -19.90
CA LEU A 164 -8.57 0.75 -18.98
C LEU A 164 -7.34 0.38 -18.17
N GLU A 165 -6.76 1.35 -17.45
CA GLU A 165 -5.64 1.09 -16.53
C GLU A 165 -6.01 0.01 -15.52
N SER A 166 -5.04 -0.78 -15.06
CA SER A 166 -5.28 -1.78 -14.01
C SER A 166 -5.64 -1.10 -12.69
N GLY A 167 -6.36 -1.85 -11.86
CA GLY A 167 -6.89 -1.35 -10.59
C GLY A 167 -5.81 -0.88 -9.62
N PRO A 168 -6.19 0.00 -8.67
CA PRO A 168 -5.24 0.62 -7.73
C PRO A 168 -4.54 -0.32 -6.75
N LEU A 169 -4.90 -1.59 -6.68
CA LEU A 169 -4.17 -2.61 -5.90
C LEU A 169 -3.32 -3.53 -6.77
N PHE A 170 -3.45 -3.46 -8.11
CA PHE A 170 -2.78 -4.39 -9.01
C PHE A 170 -1.26 -4.27 -8.93
N GLY A 171 -0.58 -5.34 -8.50
CA GLY A 171 0.85 -5.36 -8.17
C GLY A 171 1.14 -5.10 -6.68
N VAL A 172 0.25 -4.43 -5.96
CA VAL A 172 0.40 -4.17 -4.52
C VAL A 172 0.15 -5.43 -3.68
N GLN A 173 -0.61 -6.40 -4.21
CA GLN A 173 -0.83 -7.71 -3.58
C GLN A 173 0.48 -8.46 -3.30
N PHE A 174 1.54 -8.21 -4.07
CA PHE A 174 2.88 -8.78 -3.87
C PHE A 174 3.76 -7.94 -2.91
N SER A 175 3.16 -7.26 -1.96
CA SER A 175 3.83 -6.59 -0.85
C SER A 175 3.55 -7.30 0.49
N GLN A 176 4.14 -6.84 1.57
CA GLN A 176 4.00 -7.40 2.93
C GLN A 176 4.45 -8.86 3.05
N LEU A 177 5.21 -9.36 2.09
CA LEU A 177 5.59 -10.77 1.99
C LEU A 177 6.51 -11.22 3.13
N PRO A 178 6.50 -12.51 3.49
CA PRO A 178 7.39 -13.05 4.54
C PRO A 178 8.87 -12.83 4.25
N CYS A 179 9.25 -12.70 2.99
CA CYS A 179 10.61 -12.45 2.53
C CYS A 179 11.04 -10.97 2.61
N SER A 180 10.11 -10.02 2.87
CA SER A 180 10.45 -8.60 2.98
C SER A 180 11.42 -8.35 4.13
N ASP A 181 12.48 -7.59 3.85
CA ASP A 181 13.47 -7.17 4.84
C ASP A 181 12.98 -6.06 5.77
N LEU A 182 11.86 -5.43 5.44
CA LEU A 182 11.26 -4.34 6.21
C LEU A 182 10.46 -4.83 7.41
N ASN A 183 9.63 -5.86 7.20
CA ASN A 183 8.66 -6.29 8.19
C ASN A 183 9.32 -7.01 9.37
N THR A 184 8.86 -6.71 10.60
CA THR A 184 9.26 -7.45 11.80
C THR A 184 8.64 -8.84 11.75
N ARG A 185 9.45 -9.86 12.01
CA ARG A 185 9.00 -11.25 12.04
C ARG A 185 8.66 -11.67 13.47
N PHE A 186 7.56 -12.40 13.59
CA PHE A 186 7.15 -13.01 14.85
C PHE A 186 7.71 -14.43 14.93
N GLY A 187 8.59 -14.68 15.87
CA GLY A 187 9.16 -15.99 16.14
C GLY A 187 9.00 -16.38 17.61
N VAL A 188 9.27 -17.63 17.94
CA VAL A 188 9.28 -18.10 19.34
C VAL A 188 10.32 -17.32 20.13
N GLY A 189 9.87 -16.60 21.17
CA GLY A 189 10.74 -15.74 21.99
C GLY A 189 10.92 -14.32 21.47
N SER A 190 10.46 -14.00 20.24
CA SER A 190 10.55 -12.64 19.71
C SER A 190 9.42 -11.76 20.25
N PRO A 191 9.66 -10.46 20.48
CA PRO A 191 8.62 -9.53 20.86
C PRO A 191 7.64 -9.31 19.72
N MET A 192 6.37 -9.04 20.05
CA MET A 192 5.33 -8.66 19.08
C MET A 192 5.41 -7.17 18.75
N ILE A 193 6.42 -6.76 17.99
CA ILE A 193 6.61 -5.37 17.55
C ILE A 193 6.38 -5.30 16.05
N GLY A 194 5.36 -4.53 15.64
CA GLY A 194 4.94 -4.42 14.25
C GLY A 194 5.74 -3.42 13.43
N PRO A 195 5.35 -3.22 12.15
CA PRO A 195 4.38 -3.99 11.39
C PRO A 195 4.88 -5.41 11.06
N LYS A 196 3.95 -6.34 10.89
CA LYS A 196 4.25 -7.74 10.57
C LYS A 196 4.08 -8.02 9.08
N HIS A 197 4.73 -9.07 8.60
CA HIS A 197 4.48 -9.60 7.27
C HIS A 197 3.14 -10.35 7.19
N SER A 198 2.58 -10.41 5.99
CA SER A 198 1.46 -11.29 5.65
C SER A 198 1.98 -12.57 4.99
N PRO A 199 1.44 -13.74 5.33
CA PRO A 199 1.97 -14.99 4.79
C PRO A 199 1.84 -15.11 3.26
N LEU A 200 0.82 -14.47 2.67
CA LEU A 200 0.50 -14.56 1.24
C LEU A 200 0.47 -13.17 0.57
N GLY A 201 0.98 -12.13 1.22
CA GLY A 201 0.79 -10.76 0.77
C GLY A 201 -0.61 -10.24 1.07
N LEU A 202 -1.16 -9.35 0.22
CA LEU A 202 -2.51 -8.84 0.38
C LEU A 202 -3.50 -9.71 -0.37
N ALA A 203 -4.61 -10.06 0.29
CA ALA A 203 -5.65 -10.91 -0.24
C ALA A 203 -6.68 -10.11 -1.06
N ALA A 204 -7.17 -10.72 -2.13
CA ALA A 204 -8.32 -10.24 -2.90
C ALA A 204 -9.53 -11.19 -2.78
N ASP A 205 -9.40 -12.25 -2.02
CA ASP A 205 -10.42 -13.25 -1.77
C ASP A 205 -11.37 -12.79 -0.67
N ALA A 206 -12.68 -12.89 -0.87
CA ALA A 206 -13.70 -12.40 0.06
C ALA A 206 -13.58 -13.06 1.45
N GLY A 207 -14.11 -12.41 2.51
CA GLY A 207 -14.05 -12.92 3.88
C GLY A 207 -12.96 -12.30 4.77
N GLY A 208 -12.44 -11.11 4.41
CA GLY A 208 -11.55 -10.30 5.25
C GLY A 208 -12.10 -8.91 5.50
N PHE A 209 -12.16 -8.46 6.76
CA PHE A 209 -12.68 -7.15 7.13
C PHE A 209 -11.82 -6.45 8.18
N PRO A 210 -11.76 -5.10 8.16
CA PRO A 210 -11.19 -4.33 9.24
C PRO A 210 -12.12 -4.32 10.46
N LEU A 211 -11.52 -4.17 11.64
CA LEU A 211 -12.20 -4.02 12.93
C LEU A 211 -11.93 -2.61 13.50
N TYR A 212 -12.98 -1.97 14.03
CA TYR A 212 -12.91 -0.59 14.52
C TYR A 212 -13.38 -0.48 15.97
N LYS A 213 -12.73 0.38 16.74
CA LYS A 213 -13.20 0.84 18.07
C LYS A 213 -13.18 2.36 18.08
N ASN A 214 -14.29 2.98 18.48
CA ASN A 214 -14.42 4.43 18.58
C ASN A 214 -13.95 5.19 17.31
N GLY A 215 -14.23 4.62 16.13
CA GLY A 215 -13.83 5.20 14.84
C GLY A 215 -12.38 4.98 14.42
N VAL A 216 -11.60 4.26 15.22
CA VAL A 216 -10.19 3.94 14.94
C VAL A 216 -10.08 2.49 14.51
N VAL A 217 -9.34 2.21 13.42
CA VAL A 217 -9.05 0.82 13.03
C VAL A 217 -8.13 0.18 14.07
N VAL A 218 -8.54 -0.96 14.61
CA VAL A 218 -7.81 -1.68 15.67
C VAL A 218 -7.30 -3.05 15.23
N GLY A 219 -7.70 -3.51 14.04
CA GLY A 219 -7.25 -4.79 13.51
C GLY A 219 -8.09 -5.26 12.34
N GLY A 220 -8.10 -6.57 12.13
CA GLY A 220 -8.90 -7.23 11.12
C GLY A 220 -9.27 -8.65 11.49
N VAL A 221 -10.33 -9.17 10.85
CA VAL A 221 -10.76 -10.56 10.89
C VAL A 221 -10.71 -11.16 9.50
N GLY A 222 -10.27 -12.40 9.37
CA GLY A 222 -10.22 -13.13 8.11
C GLY A 222 -10.69 -14.57 8.29
N VAL A 223 -11.37 -15.09 7.27
CA VAL A 223 -12.00 -16.40 7.25
C VAL A 223 -11.55 -17.19 6.02
N MET A 224 -11.31 -18.51 6.19
CA MET A 224 -11.08 -19.45 5.12
C MET A 224 -11.85 -20.75 5.39
N GLY A 225 -12.74 -21.15 4.48
CA GLY A 225 -13.61 -22.32 4.65
C GLY A 225 -13.78 -23.19 3.42
N ASP A 226 -13.98 -22.60 2.25
CA ASP A 226 -14.22 -23.31 0.98
C ASP A 226 -12.94 -23.90 0.36
N GLY A 227 -11.76 -23.35 0.73
CA GLY A 227 -10.45 -23.77 0.25
C GLY A 227 -10.05 -23.17 -1.10
N ASP A 228 -10.81 -22.24 -1.67
CA ASP A 228 -10.47 -21.47 -2.87
C ASP A 228 -9.97 -20.08 -2.44
N TYR A 229 -8.69 -19.81 -2.65
CA TYR A 229 -8.09 -18.49 -2.40
C TYR A 229 -7.99 -17.75 -3.73
N GLY A 230 -9.02 -16.95 -4.00
CA GLY A 230 -9.22 -16.35 -5.30
C GLY A 230 -9.31 -14.84 -5.31
N PHE A 231 -10.13 -14.37 -6.19
CA PHE A 231 -10.63 -13.00 -6.34
C PHE A 231 -11.94 -13.06 -7.15
N ASP A 232 -12.78 -12.08 -6.99
CA ASP A 232 -14.00 -11.96 -7.77
C ASP A 232 -13.63 -11.61 -9.23
N THR A 233 -14.07 -12.40 -10.18
CA THR A 233 -13.81 -12.22 -11.61
C THR A 233 -14.91 -11.45 -12.32
N GLU A 234 -16.07 -11.29 -11.68
CA GLU A 234 -17.25 -10.60 -12.23
C GLU A 234 -17.75 -9.53 -11.24
N VAL A 235 -16.87 -8.57 -10.93
CA VAL A 235 -17.07 -7.52 -9.90
C VAL A 235 -18.30 -6.61 -10.11
N VAL A 236 -19.08 -6.78 -11.18
CA VAL A 236 -20.28 -5.99 -11.46
C VAL A 236 -21.57 -6.63 -10.92
N ASP A 237 -21.57 -7.91 -10.59
CA ASP A 237 -22.68 -8.59 -9.93
C ASP A 237 -22.58 -8.54 -8.40
N ILE A 238 -23.49 -9.16 -7.70
CA ILE A 238 -23.52 -9.28 -6.25
C ILE A 238 -23.41 -10.76 -5.89
N ASP A 239 -22.31 -11.10 -5.23
CA ASP A 239 -22.06 -12.45 -4.80
C ASP A 239 -22.82 -12.82 -3.52
N VAL A 240 -23.15 -14.09 -3.42
CA VAL A 240 -23.56 -14.72 -2.16
C VAL A 240 -22.42 -15.60 -1.68
N ASP A 241 -21.45 -14.98 -1.02
CA ASP A 241 -20.25 -15.62 -0.52
C ASP A 241 -20.38 -15.92 0.98
N ASP A 242 -20.37 -17.22 1.34
CA ASP A 242 -20.54 -17.64 2.73
C ASP A 242 -19.37 -17.19 3.62
N GLU A 243 -18.13 -17.13 3.13
CA GLU A 243 -16.98 -16.63 3.90
C GLU A 243 -17.10 -15.15 4.21
N GLU A 244 -17.61 -14.36 3.26
CA GLU A 244 -17.85 -12.93 3.45
C GLU A 244 -18.92 -12.68 4.53
N TYR A 245 -20.05 -13.42 4.50
CA TYR A 245 -21.06 -13.34 5.55
C TYR A 245 -20.54 -13.78 6.92
N ILE A 246 -19.76 -14.87 6.96
CA ILE A 246 -19.17 -15.40 8.20
C ILE A 246 -18.20 -14.38 8.81
N ALA A 247 -17.35 -13.75 8.00
CA ALA A 247 -16.44 -12.73 8.47
C ALA A 247 -17.18 -11.44 8.89
N LEU A 248 -18.23 -11.04 8.14
CA LEU A 248 -19.08 -9.90 8.47
C LEU A 248 -19.72 -10.06 9.85
N ALA A 249 -20.22 -11.27 10.20
CA ALA A 249 -20.77 -11.54 11.52
C ALA A 249 -19.77 -11.23 12.65
N GLY A 250 -18.49 -11.57 12.44
CA GLY A 250 -17.39 -11.25 13.37
C GLY A 250 -17.22 -9.74 13.58
N THR A 251 -17.44 -8.92 12.55
CA THR A 251 -17.29 -7.47 12.66
C THR A 251 -18.38 -6.77 13.45
N THR A 252 -19.52 -7.42 13.72
CA THR A 252 -20.69 -6.77 14.34
C THR A 252 -20.43 -6.21 15.74
N ALA A 253 -19.35 -6.66 16.43
CA ALA A 253 -18.88 -6.05 17.69
C ALA A 253 -18.06 -4.77 17.46
N PHE A 254 -17.35 -4.71 16.34
CA PHE A 254 -16.36 -3.68 16.01
C PHE A 254 -16.49 -3.24 14.56
N PRO A 255 -17.70 -2.76 14.13
CA PRO A 255 -17.96 -2.46 12.73
C PRO A 255 -17.22 -1.22 12.27
N ALA A 256 -16.83 -1.20 11.01
CA ALA A 256 -16.33 0.00 10.36
C ALA A 256 -17.44 1.07 10.32
N PRO A 257 -17.14 2.35 10.63
CA PRO A 257 -18.09 3.44 10.45
C PRO A 257 -18.56 3.53 8.99
N GLU A 258 -19.86 3.66 8.77
CA GLU A 258 -20.42 3.72 7.40
C GLU A 258 -19.87 4.87 6.57
N THR A 259 -19.51 5.97 7.24
CA THR A 259 -19.03 7.19 6.59
C THR A 259 -17.64 7.03 5.93
N VAL A 260 -16.86 6.01 6.33
CA VAL A 260 -15.49 5.77 5.82
C VAL A 260 -15.36 4.47 5.03
N ARG A 261 -16.46 3.70 4.86
CA ARG A 261 -16.43 2.46 4.08
C ARG A 261 -16.16 2.73 2.59
N ALA A 262 -15.66 1.73 1.91
CA ALA A 262 -15.29 1.79 0.48
C ALA A 262 -16.43 2.31 -0.41
N GLU A 263 -17.69 1.96 -0.13
CA GLU A 263 -18.85 2.45 -0.91
C GLU A 263 -19.10 3.96 -0.80
N ARG A 264 -18.31 4.68 -0.01
CA ARG A 264 -18.29 6.16 0.04
C ARG A 264 -17.10 6.75 -0.72
N ILE A 265 -16.25 5.92 -1.29
CA ILE A 265 -14.99 6.30 -1.93
C ILE A 265 -15.08 6.02 -3.43
N SER A 266 -14.78 7.03 -4.24
CA SER A 266 -14.74 6.93 -5.69
C SER A 266 -13.30 7.04 -6.18
N VAL A 267 -12.91 6.15 -7.08
CA VAL A 267 -11.64 6.17 -7.79
C VAL A 267 -11.95 6.11 -9.28
N ASP A 268 -11.42 7.04 -10.05
CA ASP A 268 -11.62 7.15 -11.50
C ASP A 268 -13.12 7.09 -11.92
N GLY A 269 -13.97 7.76 -11.14
CA GLY A 269 -15.41 7.81 -11.39
C GLY A 269 -16.19 6.58 -10.95
N THR A 270 -15.54 5.55 -10.39
CA THR A 270 -16.16 4.31 -9.94
C THR A 270 -16.23 4.27 -8.42
N LEU A 271 -17.42 4.05 -7.85
CA LEU A 271 -17.59 3.78 -6.43
C LEU A 271 -17.04 2.40 -6.09
N LEU A 272 -16.21 2.34 -5.04
CA LEU A 272 -15.68 1.07 -4.56
C LEU A 272 -16.76 0.27 -3.83
N ARG A 273 -16.52 -1.04 -3.66
CA ARG A 273 -17.40 -1.95 -2.91
C ARG A 273 -16.76 -2.30 -1.58
N TYR A 274 -17.52 -2.21 -0.50
CA TYR A 274 -17.06 -2.65 0.81
C TYR A 274 -17.41 -4.12 1.07
N SER A 275 -18.64 -4.52 0.77
CA SER A 275 -19.13 -5.88 0.97
C SER A 275 -20.37 -6.14 0.13
N ASP A 276 -20.51 -7.36 -0.38
CA ASP A 276 -21.76 -7.87 -0.94
C ASP A 276 -22.66 -8.45 0.14
N ALA A 277 -22.06 -9.01 1.20
CA ALA A 277 -22.78 -9.47 2.38
C ALA A 277 -23.37 -8.29 3.17
N LYS A 278 -24.58 -8.49 3.70
CA LYS A 278 -25.30 -7.52 4.51
C LYS A 278 -25.76 -8.15 5.82
N ASN A 279 -25.92 -7.33 6.87
CA ASN A 279 -26.31 -7.81 8.20
C ASN A 279 -27.68 -8.50 8.22
N ASP A 280 -28.61 -8.13 7.35
CA ASP A 280 -29.92 -8.77 7.22
C ASP A 280 -29.88 -10.17 6.56
N GLY A 281 -28.76 -10.51 5.91
CA GLY A 281 -28.49 -11.85 5.37
C GLY A 281 -27.78 -12.80 6.35
N LEU A 282 -27.49 -12.36 7.58
CA LEU A 282 -26.91 -13.23 8.61
C LEU A 282 -27.94 -14.27 9.09
N ARG A 283 -27.51 -15.53 9.20
CA ARG A 283 -28.35 -16.66 9.64
C ARG A 283 -28.32 -16.84 11.15
N ALA A 284 -27.20 -16.52 11.80
CA ALA A 284 -27.13 -16.47 13.26
C ALA A 284 -27.41 -15.05 13.77
N ASN A 285 -27.87 -14.93 15.02
CA ASN A 285 -27.89 -13.63 15.70
C ASN A 285 -26.53 -13.37 16.37
N PRO A 286 -25.68 -12.45 15.84
CA PRO A 286 -24.34 -12.25 16.39
C PRO A 286 -24.36 -11.75 17.85
N ALA A 287 -25.42 -11.03 18.27
CA ALA A 287 -25.53 -10.51 19.63
C ALA A 287 -25.73 -11.61 20.69
N SER A 288 -26.25 -12.78 20.28
CA SER A 288 -26.44 -13.93 21.16
C SER A 288 -25.31 -14.96 21.12
N ALA A 289 -24.27 -14.73 20.29
CA ALA A 289 -23.14 -15.64 20.20
C ALA A 289 -22.39 -15.73 21.53
N SER A 290 -22.28 -16.95 22.07
CA SER A 290 -21.59 -17.21 23.34
C SER A 290 -20.17 -17.67 23.11
N THR A 291 -19.20 -17.16 23.87
CA THR A 291 -17.81 -17.64 23.85
C THR A 291 -17.68 -19.09 24.33
N ALA A 292 -18.66 -19.63 25.09
CA ALA A 292 -18.72 -21.03 25.45
C ALA A 292 -18.74 -21.98 24.23
N LEU A 293 -19.24 -21.50 23.10
CA LEU A 293 -19.25 -22.23 21.83
C LEU A 293 -17.83 -22.64 21.38
N LEU A 294 -16.84 -21.82 21.68
CA LEU A 294 -15.46 -22.06 21.25
C LEU A 294 -14.83 -23.32 21.86
N SER A 295 -15.32 -23.78 23.02
CA SER A 295 -14.81 -25.00 23.64
C SER A 295 -15.26 -26.29 22.96
N THR A 296 -16.32 -26.25 22.14
CA THR A 296 -16.94 -27.42 21.50
C THR A 296 -16.86 -27.39 19.97
N ALA A 297 -16.85 -26.20 19.38
CA ALA A 297 -16.89 -26.02 17.92
C ALA A 297 -15.53 -26.20 17.23
N GLY A 298 -14.42 -26.16 17.97
CA GLY A 298 -13.08 -26.26 17.41
C GLY A 298 -11.99 -26.01 18.46
N ALA A 299 -10.83 -25.53 18.02
CA ALA A 299 -9.71 -25.23 18.88
C ALA A 299 -8.86 -24.04 18.36
N LEU A 300 -8.19 -23.36 19.28
CA LEU A 300 -7.10 -22.44 18.96
C LEU A 300 -5.90 -23.23 18.44
N VAL A 301 -5.27 -22.74 17.36
CA VAL A 301 -4.16 -23.41 16.71
C VAL A 301 -2.92 -22.54 16.64
N ALA A 302 -1.76 -23.15 16.86
CA ALA A 302 -0.47 -22.50 16.62
C ALA A 302 -0.16 -22.45 15.12
N VAL A 303 0.35 -21.31 14.65
CA VAL A 303 0.84 -21.14 13.29
C VAL A 303 2.28 -20.65 13.36
N THR A 304 3.21 -21.47 12.89
CA THR A 304 4.65 -21.18 12.96
C THR A 304 4.97 -19.82 12.36
N GLY A 305 5.66 -18.97 13.12
CA GLY A 305 6.03 -17.62 12.72
C GLY A 305 4.94 -16.55 12.91
N PHE A 306 3.71 -16.93 13.32
CA PHE A 306 2.59 -16.01 13.50
C PHE A 306 1.98 -16.04 14.91
N THR A 307 1.59 -17.21 15.41
CA THR A 307 0.97 -17.32 16.73
C THR A 307 1.33 -18.65 17.42
N ARG A 308 1.33 -18.64 18.76
CA ARG A 308 1.59 -19.82 19.61
C ARG A 308 0.34 -20.63 19.92
N GLY A 309 -0.84 -20.24 19.41
CA GLY A 309 -2.10 -20.96 19.63
C GLY A 309 -2.87 -20.53 20.87
N GLY A 310 -2.61 -19.33 21.36
CA GLY A 310 -3.41 -18.67 22.41
C GLY A 310 -4.16 -17.46 21.88
N ILE A 311 -5.02 -16.86 22.72
CA ILE A 311 -5.59 -15.53 22.49
C ILE A 311 -4.73 -14.50 23.23
N VAL A 312 -4.32 -13.47 22.51
CA VAL A 312 -3.56 -12.34 23.06
C VAL A 312 -4.26 -11.02 22.74
N ALA A 313 -4.05 -10.02 23.58
CA ALA A 313 -4.55 -8.68 23.32
C ALA A 313 -3.76 -8.00 22.21
N GLY A 314 -4.41 -7.13 21.45
CA GLY A 314 -3.78 -6.26 20.46
C GLY A 314 -2.94 -5.17 21.13
N THR A 315 -2.08 -4.56 20.32
CA THR A 315 -1.20 -3.48 20.77
C THR A 315 -1.78 -2.13 20.39
N PRO A 316 -1.85 -1.15 21.30
CA PRO A 316 -2.30 0.20 20.98
C PRO A 316 -1.39 0.83 19.92
N TYR A 317 -2.00 1.24 18.79
CA TYR A 317 -1.30 1.89 17.70
C TYR A 317 -0.73 3.26 18.12
N GLY A 318 0.39 3.65 17.55
CA GLY A 318 1.07 4.90 17.90
C GLY A 318 1.94 4.82 19.15
N SER A 319 2.18 3.61 19.67
CA SER A 319 3.02 3.33 20.86
C SER A 319 4.31 2.59 20.46
N GLU A 320 5.32 2.63 21.31
CA GLU A 320 6.55 1.84 21.16
C GLU A 320 6.25 0.35 20.96
N ALA A 321 5.30 -0.18 21.71
CA ALA A 321 4.92 -1.59 21.61
C ALA A 321 4.31 -1.96 20.26
N SER A 322 3.67 -1.02 19.56
CA SER A 322 3.17 -1.24 18.19
C SER A 322 4.28 -1.21 17.14
N GLY A 323 5.47 -0.71 17.47
CA GLY A 323 6.56 -0.49 16.54
C GLY A 323 6.33 0.67 15.56
N ILE A 324 5.32 1.49 15.81
CA ILE A 324 5.02 2.74 15.08
C ILE A 324 4.66 3.80 16.10
N ARG A 325 5.40 4.91 16.13
CA ARG A 325 5.22 5.98 17.11
C ARG A 325 5.41 7.38 16.51
N PRO A 326 4.95 8.44 17.19
CA PRO A 326 5.34 9.79 16.84
C PRO A 326 6.86 9.93 16.82
N ALA A 327 7.40 10.63 15.82
CA ALA A 327 8.79 11.02 15.81
C ALA A 327 9.04 12.09 16.88
N THR A 328 10.24 12.10 17.45
CA THR A 328 10.72 13.28 18.18
C THR A 328 11.06 14.39 17.20
N LEU A 329 11.01 15.65 17.61
CA LEU A 329 11.41 16.77 16.75
C LEU A 329 12.89 16.71 16.33
N ALA A 330 13.73 16.01 17.07
CA ALA A 330 15.13 15.75 16.69
C ALA A 330 15.24 14.70 15.57
N GLU A 331 14.38 13.70 15.56
CA GLU A 331 14.32 12.69 14.51
C GLU A 331 13.74 13.27 13.21
N PHE A 332 12.65 14.05 13.34
CA PHE A 332 11.97 14.67 12.21
C PHE A 332 11.23 15.94 12.67
N ASN A 333 11.62 17.09 12.11
CA ASN A 333 11.11 18.39 12.57
C ASN A 333 9.68 18.67 12.08
N ASN A 334 8.75 17.78 12.43
CA ASN A 334 7.31 17.96 12.19
C ASN A 334 6.54 17.19 13.27
N PRO A 335 5.57 17.81 13.97
CA PRO A 335 4.82 17.18 15.05
C PRO A 335 3.92 16.02 14.59
N ASP A 336 3.59 15.97 13.29
CA ASP A 336 2.72 14.95 12.72
C ASP A 336 3.49 13.74 12.16
N ALA A 337 4.82 13.78 12.18
CA ALA A 337 5.62 12.69 11.69
C ALA A 337 5.59 11.48 12.62
N TYR A 338 5.45 10.29 12.02
CA TYR A 338 5.57 9.00 12.67
C TYR A 338 6.72 8.21 12.06
N VAL A 339 7.37 7.39 12.88
CA VAL A 339 8.50 6.54 12.50
C VAL A 339 8.27 5.10 12.92
N LEU A 340 9.00 4.19 12.31
CA LEU A 340 9.05 2.80 12.76
C LEU A 340 10.02 2.69 13.93
N SER A 341 9.56 2.05 15.02
CA SER A 341 10.35 1.83 16.23
C SER A 341 10.74 0.35 16.38
N ASP A 342 11.85 0.11 17.07
CA ASP A 342 12.27 -1.23 17.50
C ASP A 342 11.61 -1.67 18.84
N GLY A 343 10.74 -0.82 19.41
CA GLY A 343 10.09 -1.04 20.68
C GLY A 343 10.92 -0.64 21.91
N ALA A 344 12.14 -0.15 21.70
CA ALA A 344 13.06 0.33 22.72
C ALA A 344 13.39 1.83 22.59
N GLY A 345 12.59 2.56 21.81
CA GLY A 345 12.75 4.00 21.60
C GLY A 345 13.58 4.35 20.36
N ASN A 346 14.22 3.39 19.68
CA ASN A 346 15.07 3.70 18.53
C ASN A 346 14.25 3.70 17.23
N ASN A 347 14.49 4.68 16.37
CA ASN A 347 13.97 4.69 15.01
C ASN A 347 14.69 3.61 14.18
N ARG A 348 13.94 2.70 13.58
CA ARG A 348 14.50 1.62 12.73
C ARG A 348 15.08 2.12 11.41
N TYR A 349 14.61 3.25 10.91
CA TYR A 349 15.03 3.86 9.64
C TYR A 349 15.39 5.33 9.82
N PRO A 350 16.41 5.63 10.66
CA PRO A 350 16.84 7.00 10.87
C PRO A 350 17.43 7.58 9.57
N VAL A 351 17.32 8.89 9.42
CA VAL A 351 17.92 9.60 8.28
C VAL A 351 19.43 9.40 8.27
N ARG A 352 19.95 8.90 7.14
CA ARG A 352 21.39 8.65 6.95
C ARG A 352 21.84 8.94 5.52
N ALA A 353 23.16 9.03 5.32
CA ALA A 353 23.75 9.17 4.00
C ALA A 353 23.70 7.87 3.19
N GLY A 354 23.80 7.97 1.86
CA GLY A 354 23.92 6.86 0.95
C GLY A 354 25.15 5.99 1.24
N THR A 355 25.02 4.70 0.97
CA THR A 355 26.05 3.68 1.25
C THR A 355 26.79 3.23 -0.01
N ASP A 356 26.45 3.80 -1.14
CA ASP A 356 26.84 3.42 -2.50
C ASP A 356 28.07 4.15 -3.06
N GLY A 357 28.89 4.75 -2.20
CA GLY A 357 30.08 5.55 -2.59
C GLY A 357 31.13 4.80 -3.43
N ALA A 358 31.08 3.46 -3.48
CA ALA A 358 31.90 2.68 -4.40
C ALA A 358 31.37 2.68 -5.85
N GLU A 359 30.09 3.07 -6.06
CA GLU A 359 29.40 3.06 -7.35
C GLU A 359 29.01 4.48 -7.79
N VAL A 360 28.82 5.38 -6.83
CA VAL A 360 28.39 6.76 -7.04
C VAL A 360 29.45 7.71 -6.45
N ALA A 361 30.04 8.56 -7.28
CA ALA A 361 31.11 9.47 -6.85
C ALA A 361 30.70 10.44 -5.73
N SER A 362 29.43 10.84 -5.72
CA SER A 362 28.86 11.73 -4.71
C SER A 362 27.50 11.20 -4.24
N PRO A 363 27.48 10.24 -3.30
CA PRO A 363 26.25 9.69 -2.74
C PRO A 363 25.37 10.76 -2.10
N LEU A 364 24.12 10.44 -1.85
CA LEU A 364 23.21 11.28 -1.08
C LEU A 364 23.79 11.54 0.32
N THR A 365 23.84 12.78 0.74
CA THR A 365 24.16 13.14 2.12
C THR A 365 22.93 12.98 3.02
N ALA A 366 23.13 12.83 4.32
CA ALA A 366 22.02 12.78 5.28
C ALA A 366 21.17 14.07 5.26
N ALA A 367 21.77 15.23 4.98
CA ALA A 367 21.06 16.50 4.85
C ALA A 367 20.13 16.53 3.62
N GLU A 368 20.59 16.00 2.48
CA GLU A 368 19.80 15.87 1.27
C GLU A 368 18.65 14.88 1.46
N VAL A 369 18.90 13.71 2.05
CA VAL A 369 17.84 12.73 2.39
C VAL A 369 16.78 13.35 3.30
N ARG A 370 17.21 14.09 4.32
CA ARG A 370 16.31 14.83 5.23
C ARG A 370 15.46 15.84 4.46
N ALA A 371 16.07 16.62 3.57
CA ALA A 371 15.35 17.59 2.76
C ALA A 371 14.28 16.93 1.89
N VAL A 372 14.61 15.81 1.23
CA VAL A 372 13.65 15.06 0.39
C VAL A 372 12.45 14.58 1.22
N LEU A 373 12.70 13.97 2.39
CA LEU A 373 11.64 13.47 3.26
C LEU A 373 10.77 14.62 3.80
N GLU A 374 11.37 15.72 4.25
CA GLU A 374 10.65 16.87 4.82
C GLU A 374 9.81 17.60 3.76
N GLU A 375 10.35 17.83 2.57
CA GLU A 375 9.60 18.51 1.50
C GLU A 375 8.47 17.62 0.95
N ALA A 376 8.69 16.32 0.80
CA ALA A 376 7.62 15.38 0.45
C ALA A 376 6.52 15.33 1.53
N PHE A 377 6.90 15.34 2.81
CA PHE A 377 5.94 15.42 3.92
C PHE A 377 5.13 16.71 3.90
N LYS A 378 5.74 17.86 3.56
CA LYS A 378 5.02 19.13 3.39
C LYS A 378 4.02 19.07 2.24
N VAL A 379 4.39 18.50 1.09
CA VAL A 379 3.47 18.30 -0.05
C VAL A 379 2.30 17.41 0.38
N MET A 380 2.57 16.28 1.01
CA MET A 380 1.55 15.38 1.57
C MET A 380 0.60 16.10 2.51
N SER A 381 1.12 16.93 3.42
CA SER A 381 0.32 17.65 4.41
C SER A 381 -0.69 18.65 3.80
N ARG A 382 -0.53 18.99 2.53
CA ARG A 382 -1.44 19.86 1.78
C ARG A 382 -2.32 19.08 0.79
N SER A 383 -1.92 17.86 0.42
CA SER A 383 -2.57 17.09 -0.62
C SER A 383 -4.00 16.71 -0.23
N ARG A 384 -4.92 16.79 -1.20
CA ARG A 384 -6.30 16.30 -1.09
C ARG A 384 -6.29 14.79 -1.25
N ALA A 385 -6.80 14.07 -0.25
CA ALA A 385 -6.89 12.62 -0.28
C ALA A 385 -7.91 12.14 -1.32
N GLN A 386 -7.61 11.04 -1.98
CA GLN A 386 -8.56 10.31 -2.82
C GLN A 386 -9.35 9.28 -2.03
N ILE A 387 -8.68 8.50 -1.18
CA ILE A 387 -9.30 7.35 -0.50
C ILE A 387 -9.81 7.65 0.90
N ARG A 388 -9.67 8.86 1.42
CA ARG A 388 -10.08 9.21 2.80
C ARG A 388 -11.40 9.99 2.83
N ARG A 389 -12.12 9.87 3.95
CA ARG A 389 -13.36 10.61 4.25
C ARG A 389 -13.20 11.33 5.60
N PRO A 390 -13.89 12.46 5.80
CA PRO A 390 -14.77 13.15 4.84
C PRO A 390 -14.01 13.68 3.62
N LEU A 391 -14.77 14.17 2.61
CA LEU A 391 -14.15 14.89 1.47
C LEU A 391 -13.29 16.05 1.99
N ASP A 392 -12.26 16.41 1.23
CA ASP A 392 -11.25 17.41 1.59
C ASP A 392 -10.37 17.03 2.79
N SER A 393 -10.39 15.76 3.19
CA SER A 393 -9.33 15.22 4.06
C SER A 393 -7.97 15.32 3.38
N ARG A 394 -6.93 15.45 4.20
CA ARG A 394 -5.53 15.45 3.71
C ARG A 394 -5.06 14.01 3.44
N GLY A 395 -4.23 13.85 2.42
CA GLY A 395 -3.58 12.57 2.13
C GLY A 395 -2.63 12.15 3.25
N GLU A 396 -2.65 10.89 3.61
CA GLU A 396 -1.76 10.32 4.63
C GLU A 396 -1.05 9.09 4.08
N VAL A 397 0.27 9.22 3.87
CA VAL A 397 1.10 8.22 3.21
C VAL A 397 2.37 7.90 3.99
N SER A 398 3.06 6.84 3.57
CA SER A 398 4.43 6.51 3.95
C SER A 398 5.39 6.98 2.86
N ILE A 399 6.54 7.54 3.25
CA ILE A 399 7.56 8.12 2.37
C ILE A 399 8.90 7.47 2.69
N SER A 400 9.56 6.90 1.69
CA SER A 400 10.86 6.23 1.80
C SER A 400 11.87 6.82 0.83
N VAL A 401 13.13 6.92 1.24
CA VAL A 401 14.25 7.27 0.37
C VAL A 401 15.27 6.15 0.39
N VAL A 402 15.78 5.78 -0.79
CA VAL A 402 16.83 4.75 -0.95
C VAL A 402 18.01 5.30 -1.76
N ASP A 403 19.19 4.70 -1.57
CA ASP A 403 20.33 4.88 -2.47
C ASP A 403 20.22 3.97 -3.72
N THR A 404 21.23 4.00 -4.60
CA THR A 404 21.26 3.19 -5.83
C THR A 404 21.40 1.69 -5.56
N ARG A 405 21.77 1.28 -4.35
CA ARG A 405 21.81 -0.12 -3.89
C ARG A 405 20.50 -0.60 -3.29
N GLY A 406 19.48 0.27 -3.21
CA GLY A 406 18.20 -0.03 -2.58
C GLY A 406 18.24 -0.04 -1.06
N VAL A 407 19.30 0.49 -0.45
CA VAL A 407 19.42 0.63 1.01
C VAL A 407 18.52 1.77 1.47
N ALA A 408 17.63 1.51 2.44
CA ALA A 408 16.76 2.54 2.99
C ALA A 408 17.59 3.60 3.74
N LEU A 409 17.47 4.85 3.32
CA LEU A 409 18.18 5.99 3.90
C LEU A 409 17.31 6.80 4.88
N GLY A 410 16.03 6.55 4.88
CA GLY A 410 15.07 7.13 5.81
C GLY A 410 13.65 6.74 5.43
N LEU A 411 12.77 6.66 6.46
CA LEU A 411 11.35 6.40 6.29
C LEU A 411 10.57 7.24 7.30
N VAL A 412 9.55 7.94 6.82
CA VAL A 412 8.61 8.72 7.62
C VAL A 412 7.19 8.50 7.12
N ARG A 413 6.19 8.66 7.98
CA ARG A 413 4.80 8.51 7.61
C ARG A 413 3.88 9.46 8.37
N ALA A 414 2.68 9.71 7.82
CA ALA A 414 1.64 10.44 8.52
C ALA A 414 1.05 9.61 9.67
N PRO A 415 0.36 10.24 10.64
CA PRO A 415 -0.13 9.56 11.85
C PRO A 415 -1.06 8.39 11.57
N ASP A 416 -1.96 8.53 10.60
CA ASP A 416 -3.00 7.54 10.29
C ASP A 416 -2.84 6.91 8.90
N ALA A 417 -1.66 7.03 8.28
CA ALA A 417 -1.37 6.39 7.00
C ALA A 417 -1.64 4.88 7.07
N PRO A 418 -2.25 4.26 6.04
CA PRO A 418 -2.44 2.81 5.98
C PRO A 418 -1.12 2.06 6.12
N ILE A 419 -1.15 0.92 6.79
CA ILE A 419 0.09 0.16 7.11
C ILE A 419 0.74 -0.40 5.85
N PHE A 420 -0.04 -0.83 4.85
CA PHE A 420 0.51 -1.39 3.61
C PHE A 420 1.51 -0.46 2.91
N GLY A 421 1.31 0.86 3.03
CA GLY A 421 2.15 1.88 2.41
C GLY A 421 3.61 1.84 2.86
N ILE A 422 3.92 1.26 4.02
CA ILE A 422 5.29 1.15 4.55
C ILE A 422 6.15 0.30 3.61
N ASP A 423 5.76 -0.93 3.35
CA ASP A 423 6.51 -1.86 2.49
C ASP A 423 6.47 -1.41 1.02
N VAL A 424 5.29 -0.93 0.58
CA VAL A 424 5.07 -0.51 -0.81
C VAL A 424 5.87 0.75 -1.16
N SER A 425 5.99 1.74 -0.26
CA SER A 425 6.81 2.94 -0.51
C SER A 425 8.28 2.57 -0.73
N LEU A 426 8.80 1.62 0.04
CA LEU A 426 10.16 1.13 -0.09
C LEU A 426 10.35 0.31 -1.38
N GLN A 427 9.39 -0.57 -1.73
CA GLN A 427 9.39 -1.28 -3.02
C GLN A 427 9.42 -0.31 -4.19
N LYS A 428 8.56 0.71 -4.17
CA LYS A 428 8.47 1.74 -5.22
C LYS A 428 9.81 2.48 -5.37
N ALA A 429 10.41 2.95 -4.26
CA ALA A 429 11.69 3.63 -4.28
C ALA A 429 12.79 2.75 -4.88
N ARG A 430 12.92 1.51 -4.40
CA ARG A 430 13.89 0.52 -4.91
C ARG A 430 13.70 0.25 -6.40
N THR A 431 12.46 0.10 -6.83
CA THR A 431 12.12 -0.18 -8.23
C THR A 431 12.55 0.97 -9.14
N SER A 432 12.22 2.21 -8.78
CA SER A 432 12.61 3.39 -9.55
C SER A 432 14.14 3.56 -9.61
N ALA A 433 14.85 3.38 -8.48
CA ALA A 433 16.33 3.40 -8.47
C ALA A 433 16.92 2.29 -9.34
N PHE A 434 16.39 1.07 -9.27
CA PHE A 434 16.88 -0.07 -10.03
C PHE A 434 16.74 0.14 -11.54
N PHE A 435 15.54 0.45 -12.02
CA PHE A 435 15.26 0.59 -13.45
C PHE A 435 15.84 1.86 -14.08
N SER A 436 16.22 2.85 -13.26
CA SER A 436 16.99 4.03 -13.71
C SER A 436 18.49 3.77 -13.76
N GLY A 437 18.96 2.63 -13.25
CA GLY A 437 20.37 2.24 -13.22
C GLY A 437 20.81 1.47 -14.46
N SER A 438 22.11 1.39 -14.68
CA SER A 438 22.73 0.68 -15.83
C SER A 438 22.85 -0.84 -15.63
N ARG A 439 22.45 -1.38 -14.48
CA ARG A 439 22.68 -2.80 -14.12
C ARG A 439 21.48 -3.72 -14.38
N VAL A 440 20.34 -3.19 -14.80
CA VAL A 440 19.07 -3.93 -14.94
C VAL A 440 19.23 -5.20 -15.76
N ALA A 441 19.75 -5.09 -16.98
CA ALA A 441 19.90 -6.24 -17.87
C ALA A 441 20.88 -7.30 -17.31
N ALA A 442 21.99 -6.86 -16.73
CA ALA A 442 23.01 -7.76 -16.14
C ALA A 442 22.49 -8.47 -14.90
N GLU A 443 21.83 -7.75 -13.98
CA GLU A 443 21.34 -8.32 -12.72
C GLU A 443 20.13 -9.23 -12.94
N LEU A 444 19.16 -8.85 -13.79
CA LEU A 444 18.04 -9.73 -14.17
C LEU A 444 18.53 -10.95 -14.96
N GLY A 445 19.52 -10.76 -15.86
CA GLY A 445 20.15 -11.85 -16.62
C GLY A 445 20.92 -12.83 -15.74
N ALA A 446 21.38 -12.43 -14.56
CA ALA A 446 22.07 -13.28 -13.60
C ALA A 446 21.12 -14.09 -12.71
N VAL A 447 19.82 -13.79 -12.69
CA VAL A 447 18.85 -14.55 -11.88
C VAL A 447 18.72 -15.95 -12.44
N THR A 448 18.99 -16.96 -11.60
CA THR A 448 18.74 -18.36 -11.94
C THR A 448 17.27 -18.69 -11.70
N THR A 449 16.66 -19.34 -12.68
CA THR A 449 15.25 -19.77 -12.58
C THR A 449 15.06 -20.77 -11.45
N ALA A 450 13.89 -20.70 -10.79
CA ALA A 450 13.49 -21.67 -9.79
C ALA A 450 13.48 -23.09 -10.35
N ILE A 451 13.90 -24.00 -9.51
CA ILE A 451 13.74 -25.42 -9.79
C ILE A 451 12.25 -25.72 -9.94
N GLY A 452 11.84 -26.21 -11.10
CA GLY A 452 10.49 -26.75 -11.34
C GLY A 452 9.48 -25.81 -12.03
N ASN A 453 9.82 -24.56 -12.33
CA ASN A 453 8.95 -23.70 -13.16
C ASN A 453 9.75 -23.02 -14.28
N PRO A 454 9.92 -23.66 -15.46
CA PRO A 454 10.66 -23.10 -16.58
C PRO A 454 10.04 -21.82 -17.13
N ASP A 455 8.76 -21.58 -16.90
CA ASP A 455 8.03 -20.42 -17.43
C ASP A 455 8.22 -19.15 -16.59
N ALA A 456 8.79 -19.27 -15.39
CA ALA A 456 9.19 -18.14 -14.55
C ALA A 456 10.61 -17.63 -14.89
N ASN A 457 11.04 -17.71 -16.15
CA ASN A 457 12.38 -17.31 -16.56
C ASN A 457 12.54 -15.78 -16.58
N VAL A 458 13.14 -15.24 -15.52
CA VAL A 458 13.40 -13.78 -15.38
C VAL A 458 14.25 -13.24 -16.53
N ARG A 459 15.15 -14.04 -17.10
CA ARG A 459 16.04 -13.62 -18.21
C ARG A 459 15.27 -13.27 -19.49
N ASP A 460 14.14 -13.92 -19.74
CA ASP A 460 13.33 -13.67 -20.94
C ASP A 460 12.76 -12.25 -20.96
N PHE A 461 12.50 -11.67 -19.77
CA PHE A 461 12.07 -10.29 -19.67
C PHE A 461 13.13 -9.30 -20.14
N VAL A 462 14.43 -9.61 -19.97
CA VAL A 462 15.52 -8.77 -20.52
C VAL A 462 15.46 -8.76 -22.06
N THR A 463 15.30 -9.93 -22.67
CA THR A 463 15.16 -10.06 -24.13
C THR A 463 13.93 -9.31 -24.63
N ARG A 464 12.79 -9.47 -23.95
CA ARG A 464 11.53 -8.77 -24.27
C ARG A 464 11.68 -7.24 -24.20
N MET A 465 12.31 -6.72 -23.13
CA MET A 465 12.57 -5.28 -22.99
C MET A 465 13.41 -4.75 -24.17
N THR A 466 14.50 -5.46 -24.50
CA THR A 466 15.41 -5.06 -25.58
C THR A 466 14.67 -5.01 -26.93
N SER A 467 13.86 -6.02 -27.21
CA SER A 467 13.07 -6.09 -28.44
C SER A 467 11.97 -5.02 -28.48
N PHE A 468 11.30 -4.80 -27.35
CA PHE A 468 10.17 -3.89 -27.24
C PHE A 468 10.58 -2.41 -27.42
N PHE A 469 11.63 -2.00 -26.72
CA PHE A 469 12.11 -0.62 -26.80
C PHE A 469 12.95 -0.36 -28.06
N GLY A 470 13.47 -1.41 -28.67
CA GLY A 470 14.32 -1.33 -29.87
C GLY A 470 15.72 -0.77 -29.60
N PRO A 471 16.61 -0.81 -30.59
CA PRO A 471 18.02 -0.43 -30.42
C PRO A 471 18.22 1.06 -30.06
N ALA A 472 17.30 1.93 -30.47
CA ALA A 472 17.39 3.36 -30.16
C ALA A 472 17.16 3.69 -28.69
N ASN A 473 16.28 2.94 -28.02
CA ASN A 473 15.89 3.21 -26.64
C ASN A 473 16.58 2.29 -25.61
N GLY A 474 17.15 1.17 -26.05
CA GLY A 474 17.79 0.19 -25.17
C GLY A 474 16.81 -0.50 -24.20
N ALA A 475 17.32 -1.30 -23.26
CA ALA A 475 16.53 -2.01 -22.27
C ALA A 475 16.86 -1.50 -20.86
N PHE A 476 16.39 -0.32 -20.48
CA PHE A 476 16.69 0.26 -19.16
C PHE A 476 18.18 0.10 -18.80
N ASP A 477 19.04 0.74 -19.56
CA ASP A 477 20.49 0.65 -19.48
C ASP A 477 21.14 1.85 -18.75
N GLY A 478 20.33 2.61 -18.04
CA GLY A 478 20.73 3.81 -17.30
C GLY A 478 20.69 5.10 -18.12
N ARG A 479 20.30 5.05 -19.39
CA ARG A 479 20.12 6.25 -20.24
C ARG A 479 18.88 7.05 -19.87
N PHE A 480 17.88 6.40 -19.29
CA PHE A 480 16.62 7.02 -18.92
C PHE A 480 16.36 6.94 -17.41
N ALA A 481 15.80 8.01 -16.90
CA ALA A 481 15.22 8.07 -15.58
C ALA A 481 13.81 7.47 -15.60
N VAL A 482 13.63 6.34 -14.93
CA VAL A 482 12.41 5.53 -14.99
C VAL A 482 11.59 5.68 -13.73
N SER A 483 10.36 6.17 -13.86
CA SER A 483 9.38 6.20 -12.78
C SER A 483 8.59 4.89 -12.67
N ASN A 484 7.96 4.66 -11.52
CA ASN A 484 7.09 3.51 -11.38
C ASN A 484 5.85 3.58 -12.26
N ARG A 485 5.38 4.79 -12.61
CA ARG A 485 4.28 4.96 -13.58
C ARG A 485 4.63 4.41 -14.95
N ALA A 486 5.84 4.69 -15.42
CA ALA A 486 6.32 4.12 -16.69
C ALA A 486 6.40 2.60 -16.64
N LEU A 487 6.89 2.04 -15.53
CA LEU A 487 6.94 0.58 -15.34
C LEU A 487 5.56 -0.05 -15.32
N GLY A 488 4.59 0.60 -14.69
CA GLY A 488 3.20 0.16 -14.71
C GLY A 488 2.65 0.01 -16.11
N LEU A 489 2.90 0.96 -17.00
CA LEU A 489 2.44 0.91 -18.39
C LEU A 489 3.00 -0.31 -19.15
N VAL A 490 4.28 -0.64 -18.95
CA VAL A 490 4.94 -1.75 -19.66
C VAL A 490 4.82 -3.10 -18.94
N ALA A 491 4.14 -3.15 -17.82
CA ALA A 491 3.81 -4.36 -17.06
C ALA A 491 2.35 -4.81 -17.25
N ARG A 492 1.64 -4.29 -18.24
CA ARG A 492 0.25 -4.64 -18.55
C ARG A 492 0.16 -5.76 -19.59
N PRO A 493 -0.93 -6.55 -19.57
CA PRO A 493 -1.14 -7.66 -20.51
C PRO A 493 -1.34 -7.22 -21.95
N TYR A 494 -1.52 -5.92 -22.19
CA TYR A 494 -1.47 -5.29 -23.51
C TYR A 494 -0.94 -3.87 -23.41
N PHE A 495 -0.26 -3.44 -24.46
CA PHE A 495 0.34 -2.11 -24.53
C PHE A 495 -0.06 -1.42 -25.85
N PRO A 496 -0.51 -0.17 -25.83
CA PRO A 496 -0.69 0.64 -24.61
C PRO A 496 -1.85 0.14 -23.73
N ASP A 497 -1.77 0.46 -22.44
CA ASP A 497 -2.84 0.17 -21.51
C ASP A 497 -4.14 0.83 -21.98
N GLY A 498 -5.23 0.08 -21.98
CA GLY A 498 -6.47 0.53 -22.59
C GLY A 498 -6.77 -0.01 -23.98
N GLU A 499 -5.79 -0.60 -24.67
CA GLU A 499 -5.91 -1.08 -26.04
C GLU A 499 -6.03 -2.61 -26.12
N VAL A 500 -7.26 -3.10 -26.10
CA VAL A 500 -7.55 -4.54 -26.14
C VAL A 500 -6.96 -5.20 -27.39
N ALA A 501 -6.45 -6.42 -27.24
CA ALA A 501 -5.83 -7.24 -28.28
C ALA A 501 -4.47 -6.75 -28.80
N GLN A 502 -3.86 -5.76 -28.17
CA GLN A 502 -2.46 -5.42 -28.42
C GLN A 502 -1.51 -6.45 -27.78
N ALA A 503 -0.25 -6.42 -28.19
CA ALA A 503 0.78 -7.27 -27.58
C ALA A 503 1.00 -6.89 -26.10
N PRO A 504 1.38 -7.85 -25.24
CA PRO A 504 1.70 -7.54 -23.85
C PRO A 504 2.92 -6.62 -23.75
N GLY A 505 2.94 -5.79 -22.72
CA GLY A 505 4.13 -5.05 -22.34
C GLY A 505 5.29 -6.00 -21.99
N PRO A 506 6.54 -5.54 -22.10
CA PRO A 506 7.71 -6.42 -21.97
C PRO A 506 7.89 -6.99 -20.57
N LEU A 507 7.32 -6.37 -19.53
CA LEU A 507 7.39 -6.84 -18.14
C LEU A 507 6.16 -7.67 -17.73
N SER A 508 5.19 -7.89 -18.66
CA SER A 508 3.93 -8.57 -18.39
C SER A 508 3.93 -10.02 -18.87
N ARG A 509 3.02 -10.83 -18.33
CA ARG A 509 2.56 -12.07 -18.94
C ARG A 509 1.58 -11.73 -20.08
N PRO A 510 1.47 -12.58 -21.13
CA PRO A 510 0.35 -12.52 -22.06
C PRO A 510 -0.99 -12.71 -21.34
N ILE A 511 -2.07 -12.11 -21.86
CA ILE A 511 -3.39 -12.08 -21.19
C ILE A 511 -3.92 -13.45 -20.78
N ASN A 512 -3.63 -14.50 -21.53
CA ASN A 512 -4.07 -15.87 -21.24
C ASN A 512 -3.33 -16.54 -20.07
N PHE A 513 -2.25 -15.95 -19.57
CA PHE A 513 -1.52 -16.35 -18.37
C PHE A 513 -1.59 -15.29 -17.25
N PHE A 514 -2.09 -14.12 -17.57
CA PHE A 514 -2.11 -12.97 -16.68
C PHE A 514 -3.24 -13.06 -15.67
N SER A 515 -2.92 -12.84 -14.39
CA SER A 515 -3.89 -12.76 -13.30
C SER A 515 -3.26 -12.05 -12.09
N PRO A 516 -4.01 -11.75 -11.02
CA PRO A 516 -3.44 -11.28 -9.76
C PRO A 516 -2.40 -12.22 -9.15
N PHE A 517 -2.34 -13.48 -9.57
CA PHE A 517 -1.37 -14.50 -9.12
C PHE A 517 -0.19 -14.71 -10.08
N SER A 518 -0.23 -14.10 -11.27
CA SER A 518 0.83 -14.20 -12.28
C SER A 518 0.76 -12.98 -13.21
N ASN A 519 1.50 -11.93 -12.88
CA ASN A 519 1.41 -10.66 -13.61
C ASN A 519 2.60 -10.36 -14.52
N GLY A 520 3.69 -11.08 -14.38
CA GLY A 520 4.89 -10.87 -15.21
C GLY A 520 6.19 -10.91 -14.42
N LEU A 521 7.11 -9.97 -14.69
CA LEU A 521 8.40 -9.90 -14.01
C LEU A 521 8.25 -9.81 -12.49
N GLN A 522 7.26 -9.08 -12.00
CA GLN A 522 7.04 -8.90 -10.58
C GLN A 522 6.81 -10.25 -9.88
N SER A 523 5.87 -11.04 -10.34
CA SER A 523 5.58 -12.36 -9.76
C SER A 523 6.72 -13.35 -10.01
N ALA A 524 7.31 -13.35 -11.20
CA ALA A 524 8.43 -14.24 -11.56
C ALA A 524 9.67 -14.02 -10.66
N LEU A 525 9.96 -12.78 -10.27
CA LEU A 525 11.12 -12.45 -9.41
C LEU A 525 11.00 -12.97 -7.98
N ILE A 526 9.78 -13.14 -7.47
CA ILE A 526 9.55 -13.44 -6.04
C ILE A 526 9.07 -14.87 -5.80
N VAL A 527 8.57 -15.59 -6.81
CA VAL A 527 7.88 -16.89 -6.64
C VAL A 527 8.71 -17.91 -5.87
N GLN A 528 10.02 -18.00 -6.11
CA GLN A 528 10.91 -18.90 -5.39
C GLN A 528 10.98 -18.62 -3.90
N ASN A 529 11.18 -17.36 -3.53
CA ASN A 529 11.35 -16.95 -2.15
C ASN A 529 9.99 -16.92 -1.43
N LEU A 530 8.92 -16.66 -2.13
CA LEU A 530 7.57 -16.78 -1.59
C LEU A 530 7.26 -18.25 -1.27
N ALA A 531 7.49 -19.16 -2.20
CA ALA A 531 7.31 -20.60 -1.98
C ALA A 531 8.17 -21.14 -0.83
N ALA A 532 9.45 -20.74 -0.77
CA ALA A 532 10.34 -21.08 0.35
C ALA A 532 9.87 -20.44 1.67
N GLY A 533 9.28 -19.26 1.61
CA GLY A 533 8.75 -18.50 2.76
C GLY A 533 7.51 -19.13 3.39
N LEU A 534 6.72 -19.91 2.66
CA LEU A 534 5.59 -20.68 3.20
C LEU A 534 6.04 -21.73 4.25
N GLY A 535 7.27 -22.24 4.14
CA GLY A 535 7.89 -23.16 5.11
C GLY A 535 9.02 -22.57 5.94
N ASN A 536 9.58 -21.43 5.53
CA ASN A 536 10.77 -20.81 6.15
C ASN A 536 10.65 -19.29 6.24
N ILE A 537 10.20 -18.80 7.38
CA ILE A 537 10.03 -17.36 7.65
C ILE A 537 11.33 -16.62 7.95
N THR A 538 12.48 -17.26 7.84
CA THR A 538 13.78 -16.62 8.10
C THR A 538 14.35 -15.85 6.90
N LEU A 539 13.80 -16.02 5.71
CA LEU A 539 14.18 -15.26 4.52
C LEU A 539 14.00 -13.76 4.72
N GLN A 540 15.02 -12.99 4.33
CA GLN A 540 15.04 -11.53 4.46
C GLN A 540 15.16 -10.83 3.09
N ARG A 541 14.87 -11.53 2.00
CA ARG A 541 14.88 -11.00 0.64
C ARG A 541 13.87 -11.73 -0.22
N CYS A 542 13.14 -10.98 -1.05
CA CYS A 542 12.14 -11.54 -1.94
C CYS A 542 12.69 -11.90 -3.32
N THR A 543 13.80 -11.33 -3.75
CA THR A 543 14.40 -11.60 -5.07
C THR A 543 15.76 -12.26 -4.97
N PHE A 544 16.17 -12.98 -6.02
CA PHE A 544 17.51 -13.55 -6.17
C PHE A 544 18.44 -12.72 -7.06
N LEU A 545 18.20 -11.42 -7.15
CA LEU A 545 19.18 -10.53 -7.75
C LEU A 545 20.55 -10.67 -7.07
N PRO A 546 21.66 -10.45 -7.77
CA PRO A 546 22.98 -10.42 -7.17
C PRO A 546 23.06 -9.44 -6.00
N ASN A 547 23.68 -9.85 -4.91
CA ASN A 547 23.90 -8.97 -3.78
C ASN A 547 24.94 -7.91 -4.12
N HIS A 548 24.72 -6.67 -3.70
CA HIS A 548 25.74 -5.63 -3.68
C HIS A 548 26.75 -5.86 -2.52
N PRO A 549 27.89 -5.16 -2.47
CA PRO A 549 28.93 -5.38 -1.43
C PRO A 549 28.43 -5.25 0.02
N GLY A 550 27.29 -4.66 0.29
CA GLY A 550 26.67 -4.59 1.62
C GLY A 550 25.81 -5.80 2.01
N GLY A 551 25.74 -6.85 1.18
CA GLY A 551 25.08 -8.12 1.50
C GLY A 551 23.58 -8.20 1.18
N SER A 552 22.93 -7.09 0.79
CA SER A 552 21.54 -7.04 0.32
C SER A 552 21.49 -6.86 -1.20
N ASN A 553 20.35 -7.03 -1.81
CA ASN A 553 20.16 -6.72 -3.24
C ASN A 553 19.24 -5.51 -3.44
N ARG A 554 19.24 -4.97 -4.68
CA ARG A 554 18.57 -3.71 -4.99
C ARG A 554 17.05 -3.80 -4.86
N LEU A 555 16.46 -4.98 -5.02
CA LEU A 555 15.03 -5.26 -4.91
C LEU A 555 14.75 -6.24 -3.76
N ALA A 556 15.31 -5.99 -2.57
CA ALA A 556 15.26 -6.92 -1.44
C ALA A 556 13.84 -7.29 -1.01
N ASN A 557 12.87 -6.36 -1.05
CA ASN A 557 11.47 -6.62 -0.74
C ASN A 557 10.58 -6.84 -1.98
N GLY A 558 11.17 -7.01 -3.16
CA GLY A 558 10.45 -7.23 -4.41
C GLY A 558 10.38 -6.00 -5.31
N LEU A 559 9.68 -6.16 -6.43
CA LEU A 559 9.43 -5.14 -7.45
C LEU A 559 8.04 -4.54 -7.25
N GLN A 560 7.87 -3.24 -7.53
CA GLN A 560 6.57 -2.59 -7.55
C GLN A 560 6.32 -1.93 -8.91
N ILE A 561 5.21 -2.31 -9.55
CA ILE A 561 4.77 -1.80 -10.86
C ILE A 561 3.70 -0.71 -10.74
N PHE A 562 3.63 -0.03 -9.60
CA PHE A 562 2.58 0.90 -9.25
C PHE A 562 3.13 2.33 -9.08
N PRO A 563 2.44 3.39 -9.54
CA PRO A 563 2.91 4.78 -9.42
C PRO A 563 3.25 5.21 -7.99
N GLY A 564 4.04 6.26 -7.84
CA GLY A 564 4.41 6.87 -6.57
C GLY A 564 5.91 6.88 -6.28
N ALA A 565 6.77 6.68 -7.28
CA ALA A 565 8.21 6.84 -7.09
C ALA A 565 8.90 7.47 -8.29
N VAL A 566 9.88 8.32 -7.98
CA VAL A 566 10.75 8.94 -8.97
C VAL A 566 12.22 8.83 -8.53
N PRO A 567 13.15 8.68 -9.49
CA PRO A 567 14.58 8.61 -9.18
C PRO A 567 15.14 10.00 -8.84
N ILE A 568 16.13 10.03 -7.95
CA ILE A 568 16.83 11.24 -7.50
C ILE A 568 18.12 11.36 -8.30
N TYR A 569 18.34 12.53 -8.89
CA TYR A 569 19.51 12.81 -9.71
C TYR A 569 20.36 13.94 -9.14
N ARG A 570 21.67 13.86 -9.41
CA ARG A 570 22.65 14.93 -9.27
C ARG A 570 23.17 15.26 -10.66
N GLY A 571 22.62 16.31 -11.30
CA GLY A 571 22.80 16.54 -12.72
C GLY A 571 22.27 15.35 -13.54
N ASN A 572 23.13 14.65 -14.26
CA ASN A 572 22.78 13.45 -15.04
C ASN A 572 23.10 12.13 -14.31
N THR A 573 23.53 12.18 -13.04
CA THR A 573 23.92 10.99 -12.28
C THR A 573 22.80 10.57 -11.34
N LEU A 574 22.35 9.33 -11.46
CA LEU A 574 21.44 8.69 -10.51
C LEU A 574 22.13 8.57 -9.14
N VAL A 575 21.46 9.03 -8.08
CA VAL A 575 21.98 8.96 -6.70
C VAL A 575 21.02 8.27 -5.71
N GLY A 576 19.83 7.90 -6.16
CA GLY A 576 18.83 7.21 -5.31
C GLY A 576 17.42 7.35 -5.87
N ALA A 577 16.42 7.11 -5.03
CA ALA A 577 15.02 7.36 -5.37
C ALA A 577 14.17 7.64 -4.13
N ILE A 578 13.05 8.33 -4.35
CA ILE A 578 11.98 8.50 -3.38
C ILE A 578 10.78 7.64 -3.79
N GLY A 579 10.13 7.00 -2.82
CA GLY A 579 8.88 6.26 -2.99
C GLY A 579 7.83 6.67 -1.96
N VAL A 580 6.59 6.75 -2.41
CA VAL A 580 5.43 7.20 -1.65
C VAL A 580 4.29 6.20 -1.81
N SER A 581 3.58 5.87 -0.74
CA SER A 581 2.42 4.99 -0.81
C SER A 581 1.47 5.17 0.36
N GLY A 582 0.15 5.14 0.07
CA GLY A 582 -0.89 5.17 1.10
C GLY A 582 -2.16 5.91 0.73
N ASP A 583 -2.22 6.56 -0.42
CA ASP A 583 -3.41 7.24 -0.94
C ASP A 583 -3.62 6.91 -2.44
N GLY A 584 -4.28 7.75 -3.19
CA GLY A 584 -4.45 7.58 -4.64
C GLY A 584 -3.11 7.61 -5.39
N ILE A 585 -3.09 6.95 -6.54
CA ILE A 585 -1.86 6.80 -7.34
C ILE A 585 -1.29 8.14 -7.86
N ASP A 586 -2.17 9.10 -8.16
CA ASP A 586 -1.76 10.43 -8.59
C ASP A 586 -1.27 11.28 -7.42
N GLN A 587 -1.84 11.07 -6.20
CA GLN A 587 -1.35 11.69 -4.97
C GLN A 587 0.05 11.17 -4.62
N ASP A 588 0.28 9.86 -4.72
CA ASP A 588 1.58 9.25 -4.44
C ASP A 588 2.66 9.78 -5.41
N ASP A 589 2.35 9.87 -6.72
CA ASP A 589 3.24 10.46 -7.73
C ASP A 589 3.52 11.95 -7.43
N MET A 590 2.48 12.73 -7.17
CA MET A 590 2.63 14.15 -6.88
C MET A 590 3.51 14.40 -5.65
N VAL A 591 3.28 13.66 -4.56
CA VAL A 591 4.06 13.82 -3.32
C VAL A 591 5.54 13.49 -3.56
N SER A 592 5.82 12.41 -4.30
CA SER A 592 7.20 12.04 -4.64
C SER A 592 7.88 13.07 -5.57
N PHE A 593 7.17 13.51 -6.60
CA PHE A 593 7.69 14.41 -7.64
C PHE A 593 7.92 15.83 -7.13
N LEU A 594 6.88 16.45 -6.56
CA LEU A 594 7.00 17.81 -6.00
C LEU A 594 7.90 17.85 -4.77
N GLY A 595 7.84 16.81 -3.92
CA GLY A 595 8.73 16.70 -2.77
C GLY A 595 10.20 16.71 -3.16
N LEU A 596 10.56 15.94 -4.20
CA LEU A 596 11.93 15.93 -4.73
C LEU A 596 12.30 17.27 -5.38
N ASN A 597 11.40 17.86 -6.17
CA ASN A 597 11.63 19.18 -6.77
C ASN A 597 11.93 20.24 -5.70
N ASN A 598 11.08 20.32 -4.69
CA ASN A 598 11.21 21.29 -3.60
C ASN A 598 12.49 21.06 -2.77
N ALA A 599 12.86 19.79 -2.55
CA ALA A 599 14.13 19.48 -1.90
C ALA A 599 15.32 19.96 -2.72
N GLY A 600 15.30 19.78 -4.03
CA GLY A 600 16.33 20.28 -4.94
C GLY A 600 16.46 21.82 -4.89
N LEU A 601 15.33 22.52 -4.88
CA LEU A 601 15.31 23.99 -4.72
C LEU A 601 15.85 24.44 -3.36
N ARG A 602 15.60 23.65 -2.30
CA ARG A 602 16.02 23.97 -0.93
C ARG A 602 17.52 23.77 -0.70
N VAL A 603 18.08 22.63 -1.15
CA VAL A 603 19.48 22.27 -0.79
C VAL A 603 20.45 22.44 -1.96
N GLY A 604 19.97 22.51 -3.20
CA GLY A 604 20.80 22.47 -4.41
C GLY A 604 21.47 21.11 -4.63
N GLY A 605 22.06 20.93 -5.80
CA GLY A 605 22.90 19.77 -6.11
C GLY A 605 22.19 18.45 -6.33
N ILE A 606 20.95 18.25 -5.90
CA ILE A 606 20.09 17.12 -6.19
C ILE A 606 18.75 17.60 -6.74
N GLY A 607 17.96 16.72 -7.35
CA GLY A 607 16.60 17.05 -7.78
C GLY A 607 16.02 16.03 -8.74
N LEU A 608 15.02 16.49 -9.47
CA LEU A 608 14.40 15.73 -10.56
C LEU A 608 15.43 15.42 -11.66
N PRO A 609 15.29 14.28 -12.35
CA PRO A 609 16.10 14.01 -13.54
C PRO A 609 15.84 15.08 -14.61
N PRO A 610 16.85 15.44 -15.43
CA PRO A 610 16.64 16.31 -16.58
C PRO A 610 15.50 15.80 -17.47
N ALA A 611 14.63 16.68 -17.94
CA ALA A 611 13.47 16.31 -18.76
C ALA A 611 13.86 15.47 -20.00
N SER A 612 15.06 15.72 -20.56
CA SER A 612 15.56 15.02 -21.75
C SER A 612 15.86 13.53 -21.55
N ILE A 613 15.97 13.06 -20.28
CA ILE A 613 16.26 11.65 -19.98
C ILE A 613 15.12 10.96 -19.23
N ARG A 614 13.99 11.62 -18.98
CA ARG A 614 12.83 11.00 -18.32
C ARG A 614 12.20 9.92 -19.21
N SER A 615 11.57 8.94 -18.58
CA SER A 615 10.90 7.84 -19.29
C SER A 615 9.82 8.29 -20.28
N ASP A 616 9.24 9.48 -20.11
CA ASP A 616 8.30 10.07 -21.07
C ASP A 616 8.94 10.54 -22.39
N GLN A 617 10.27 10.49 -22.51
CA GLN A 617 10.97 10.66 -23.79
C GLN A 617 11.01 9.36 -24.61
N ILE A 618 10.70 8.22 -23.99
CA ILE A 618 10.66 6.92 -24.68
C ILE A 618 9.35 6.83 -25.48
N ALA A 619 9.46 6.79 -26.79
CA ALA A 619 8.35 6.53 -27.69
C ALA A 619 8.43 5.09 -28.20
N VAL A 620 7.40 4.30 -27.95
CA VAL A 620 7.32 2.88 -28.34
C VAL A 620 6.45 2.78 -29.58
N PRO A 621 6.96 2.19 -30.68
CA PRO A 621 6.14 1.91 -31.86
C PRO A 621 5.01 0.94 -31.52
N VAL A 622 3.81 1.22 -32.02
CA VAL A 622 2.64 0.34 -31.91
C VAL A 622 2.11 -0.03 -33.29
N PRO A 623 1.34 -1.12 -33.44
CA PRO A 623 0.72 -1.47 -34.71
C PRO A 623 -0.06 -0.29 -35.30
N GLY A 624 -0.02 -0.15 -36.65
CA GLY A 624 -0.65 0.97 -37.37
C GLY A 624 0.27 2.16 -37.62
N GLY A 625 1.57 2.08 -37.28
CA GLY A 625 2.57 3.09 -37.62
C GLY A 625 2.62 4.29 -36.66
N ASN A 626 1.85 4.26 -35.59
CA ASN A 626 1.89 5.25 -34.50
C ASN A 626 2.97 4.90 -33.47
N SER A 627 3.24 5.83 -32.55
CA SER A 627 4.05 5.56 -31.36
C SER A 627 3.37 6.10 -30.10
N VAL A 628 3.56 5.42 -28.99
CA VAL A 628 3.06 5.81 -27.68
C VAL A 628 4.24 6.21 -26.79
N ARG A 629 4.16 7.38 -26.18
CA ARG A 629 5.14 7.80 -25.17
C ARG A 629 4.81 7.18 -23.84
N LEU A 630 5.82 6.71 -23.12
CA LEU A 630 5.65 6.34 -21.72
C LEU A 630 5.31 7.60 -20.90
N ARG A 631 4.67 7.40 -19.76
CA ARG A 631 4.42 8.48 -18.80
C ARG A 631 5.58 8.57 -17.80
N PHE A 632 5.80 9.75 -17.20
CA PHE A 632 6.73 9.88 -16.09
C PHE A 632 5.99 9.94 -14.74
N VAL A 633 5.08 10.91 -14.58
CA VAL A 633 4.21 11.05 -13.39
C VAL A 633 2.79 11.45 -13.80
N GLY A 634 1.82 11.17 -12.94
CA GLY A 634 0.48 11.73 -12.96
C GLY A 634 0.25 12.58 -11.71
N CYS A 635 -0.53 13.65 -11.80
CA CYS A 635 -0.86 14.48 -10.66
C CYS A 635 -2.35 14.84 -10.69
N PRO A 636 -3.01 14.93 -9.51
CA PRO A 636 -4.40 15.38 -9.46
C PRO A 636 -4.55 16.78 -10.04
N PHE A 637 -5.67 17.05 -10.71
CA PHE A 637 -5.94 18.35 -11.32
C PHE A 637 -5.97 19.48 -10.27
N ALA A 638 -6.72 19.29 -9.16
CA ALA A 638 -6.84 20.21 -8.03
C ALA A 638 -6.26 19.56 -6.77
N PRO A 639 -4.93 19.57 -6.59
CA PRO A 639 -4.23 18.67 -5.68
C PRO A 639 -4.31 19.04 -4.20
N PHE A 640 -4.52 20.31 -3.87
CA PHE A 640 -4.38 20.81 -2.50
C PHE A 640 -5.72 21.17 -1.86
N VAL A 641 -5.79 21.03 -0.54
CA VAL A 641 -6.98 21.41 0.25
C VAL A 641 -6.94 22.88 0.69
N ASP A 642 -5.78 23.52 0.63
CA ASP A 642 -5.50 24.85 1.17
C ASP A 642 -5.28 25.92 0.10
N THR A 643 -5.20 25.56 -1.18
CA THR A 643 -5.06 26.50 -2.31
C THR A 643 -5.88 26.04 -3.52
N ALA A 644 -6.11 26.98 -4.45
CA ALA A 644 -6.79 26.70 -5.71
C ALA A 644 -5.80 26.39 -6.86
N GLU A 645 -4.55 26.05 -6.55
CA GLU A 645 -3.54 25.68 -7.54
C GLU A 645 -3.98 24.44 -8.33
N GLN A 646 -3.71 24.46 -9.63
CA GLN A 646 -4.07 23.37 -10.55
C GLN A 646 -2.85 22.98 -11.40
N ASN A 647 -2.82 21.75 -11.89
CA ASN A 647 -1.80 21.25 -12.82
C ASN A 647 -0.34 21.45 -12.31
N VAL A 648 -0.12 21.32 -11.00
CA VAL A 648 1.13 21.69 -10.32
C VAL A 648 2.37 20.93 -10.79
N CYS A 649 2.22 19.83 -11.52
CA CYS A 649 3.33 19.04 -12.06
C CYS A 649 3.69 19.37 -13.52
N GLN A 650 2.88 20.15 -14.23
CA GLN A 650 3.03 20.31 -15.71
C GLN A 650 4.20 21.19 -16.14
N ALA A 651 4.67 22.07 -15.26
CA ALA A 651 5.72 23.04 -15.60
C ALA A 651 7.13 22.60 -15.16
N LEU A 652 7.31 21.37 -14.67
CA LEU A 652 8.55 20.90 -14.02
C LEU A 652 9.31 19.86 -14.82
#